data_9279dd66cd139caaeabd9d56f129a16b
#
_entry.id   9279dd66cd139caaeabd9d56f129a16b
#
_cell.length_a   1.000
_cell.length_b   1.000
_cell.length_c   1.000
_cell.angle_alpha   90.00
_cell.angle_beta   90.00
_cell.angle_gamma   90.00
#
_symmetry.space_group_name_H-M   'P 1'
#
loop_
_entity.id
_entity.type
_entity.pdbx_description
1 polymer ?
#
loop_
_entity_poly.entity_id
_entity_poly.type
_entity_poly.pdbx_seq_one_letter_code
_entity_poly.pdbx_strand_id
1 'polypeptide(L)'
;MSATKLVIVESPAKAATIEGYLGPDYHVTASIGHIRDLPQPSELPKDMKKGPFGRFAVNVDDGFAPYYVVNPDKKKKVTELKKLLKECDELYLATDEDREGEAIAWHLLQVLKPKVPVRRMVFHEITKEAIQRALENTRDLDTALVDAQETRRILDRLYGYEVSPLLWRKIRPSLSAGRVQSVATRLVVARERERMAHVSAQYWSIDTAFTSAGQAFGARVSSVDGHSIATGSDFSEKGELSAKALKAGVLHLDEATARAYAQALSDAPASVIDSVTRKPYRRRPAAPFTTSTLQQEASRKLHWNAFSTMRTAQSLYESGYITYMRTDSTALSSQAIHAAREQATQLYGAEAVAESPRLYGTTSKGAQEAHEAIRPAGDHFRTPGEVAGSLSKQQLALYDLIWKRTVASQMADALGYTATIRVLTGIEVDGKRHDVLSSASGTVITSPGFRLAYQEGRDQGRYDAEKNDAEKTLPDVAEGDPATLTEATPDGHETQPPGRYTEATLVKTMEELGIGRPSTYAATIQTIGDRGYVTHRGQYLVPTWLAFSVTRLLEENLANLVDYDFTASMEGDLDRIAAGEEGVDPATGHTIIVKDGRYGPYVTEVLPEAAEGGEEGAKKTKKAAAKPRTASLFKTMDIATVTLEDALALLSLPREVGTDPASGEVITAQNGRYGPYLKKGTDSRTLASEDQLLTITLDEALAIYAQPKTRGRGTARPPLREFGEDPISGKKVTVKDGRFGPYVTDGETNVTVPRAETVEDLTAERAYELLADKRAKGPAPKRTRKTAAKKTTTKKTTAKKAPAKKAATKKAATKKDS
;
A
#
# COMPACT_ATOMS: atom_id res chain seq x y z
N MET A 1 -37.95 -19.34 35.65
CA MET A 1 -37.87 -19.10 34.19
C MET A 1 -36.41 -19.13 33.89
N SER A 2 -35.99 -19.93 32.92
CA SER A 2 -34.59 -19.99 32.46
C SER A 2 -34.20 -18.58 31.99
N ALA A 3 -33.03 -18.09 32.41
CA ALA A 3 -32.49 -16.81 31.97
C ALA A 3 -32.32 -16.85 30.44
N THR A 4 -32.93 -15.91 29.71
CA THR A 4 -32.79 -15.86 28.28
C THR A 4 -31.62 -14.97 27.91
N LYS A 5 -30.71 -15.49 27.10
CA LYS A 5 -29.53 -14.78 26.65
C LYS A 5 -29.77 -14.25 25.24
N LEU A 6 -29.49 -12.97 25.02
CA LEU A 6 -29.62 -12.33 23.72
C LEU A 6 -28.27 -12.34 22.99
N VAL A 7 -28.22 -12.90 21.79
CA VAL A 7 -27.05 -12.88 20.90
C VAL A 7 -27.36 -12.00 19.71
N ILE A 8 -26.54 -10.98 19.43
CA ILE A 8 -26.70 -10.09 18.29
C ILE A 8 -25.53 -10.30 17.32
N VAL A 9 -25.86 -10.66 16.10
CA VAL A 9 -24.94 -10.79 14.95
C VAL A 9 -25.24 -9.71 13.92
N GLU A 10 -24.42 -9.58 12.85
CA GLU A 10 -24.68 -8.56 11.82
C GLU A 10 -25.67 -8.99 10.73
N SER A 11 -25.81 -10.30 10.43
CA SER A 11 -26.67 -10.76 9.33
C SER A 11 -27.70 -11.79 9.75
N PRO A 12 -28.89 -11.81 9.11
CA PRO A 12 -29.93 -12.82 9.37
C PRO A 12 -29.47 -14.25 9.05
N ALA A 13 -28.60 -14.43 8.05
CA ALA A 13 -28.06 -15.75 7.68
C ALA A 13 -27.20 -16.33 8.81
N LYS A 14 -26.31 -15.52 9.40
CA LYS A 14 -25.55 -15.91 10.60
C LYS A 14 -26.46 -16.23 11.78
N ALA A 15 -27.49 -15.40 12.01
CA ALA A 15 -28.42 -15.63 13.10
C ALA A 15 -29.06 -17.02 13.00
N ALA A 16 -29.56 -17.38 11.82
CA ALA A 16 -30.18 -18.70 11.58
C ALA A 16 -29.20 -19.87 11.79
N THR A 17 -27.93 -19.71 11.34
CA THR A 17 -26.92 -20.76 11.49
C THR A 17 -26.51 -20.93 12.96
N ILE A 18 -26.24 -19.83 13.68
CA ILE A 18 -25.77 -19.85 15.07
C ILE A 18 -26.88 -20.28 16.03
N GLU A 19 -28.10 -19.87 15.80
CA GLU A 19 -29.24 -20.28 16.63
C GLU A 19 -29.41 -21.82 16.72
N GLY A 20 -29.12 -22.51 15.59
CA GLY A 20 -29.09 -23.97 15.54
C GLY A 20 -28.06 -24.65 16.41
N TYR A 21 -26.98 -23.91 16.82
CA TYR A 21 -25.88 -24.43 17.61
C TYR A 21 -25.97 -24.10 19.11
N LEU A 22 -26.71 -23.05 19.49
CA LEU A 22 -26.71 -22.52 20.85
C LEU A 22 -27.80 -23.11 21.78
N GLY A 23 -28.89 -23.62 21.22
CA GLY A 23 -29.98 -24.17 22.00
C GLY A 23 -31.00 -23.14 22.53
N PRO A 24 -32.04 -23.60 23.30
CA PRO A 24 -33.22 -22.82 23.60
C PRO A 24 -33.04 -21.66 24.61
N ASP A 25 -31.92 -21.63 25.33
CA ASP A 25 -31.64 -20.57 26.30
C ASP A 25 -31.14 -19.29 25.62
N TYR A 26 -30.83 -19.35 24.34
CA TYR A 26 -30.30 -18.25 23.54
C TYR A 26 -31.33 -17.79 22.51
N HIS A 27 -31.51 -16.48 22.45
CA HIS A 27 -32.25 -15.84 21.37
C HIS A 27 -31.30 -15.15 20.44
N VAL A 28 -31.15 -15.63 19.21
CA VAL A 28 -30.21 -15.08 18.23
C VAL A 28 -30.92 -14.15 17.27
N THR A 29 -30.43 -12.94 17.08
CA THR A 29 -31.01 -11.96 16.17
C THR A 29 -29.93 -11.18 15.45
N ALA A 30 -30.28 -10.46 14.38
CA ALA A 30 -29.33 -9.69 13.59
C ALA A 30 -29.58 -8.18 13.70
N SER A 31 -28.49 -7.39 13.71
CA SER A 31 -28.53 -5.93 13.58
C SER A 31 -28.80 -5.47 12.14
N ILE A 32 -28.56 -6.35 11.18
CA ILE A 32 -28.60 -6.06 9.73
C ILE A 32 -27.55 -4.98 9.38
N GLY A 33 -26.28 -5.21 9.76
CA GLY A 33 -25.15 -4.31 9.59
C GLY A 33 -25.14 -3.14 10.58
N HIS A 34 -24.51 -2.03 10.22
CA HIS A 34 -24.44 -0.83 11.05
C HIS A 34 -25.82 -0.22 11.31
N ILE A 35 -26.13 0.11 12.57
CA ILE A 35 -27.41 0.72 12.98
C ILE A 35 -27.37 2.25 12.99
N ARG A 36 -26.16 2.86 13.01
CA ARG A 36 -25.96 4.31 12.95
C ARG A 36 -24.76 4.66 12.07
N ASP A 37 -24.78 5.87 11.54
CA ASP A 37 -23.67 6.42 10.75
C ASP A 37 -23.64 7.95 10.89
N LEU A 38 -22.62 8.59 10.32
CA LEU A 38 -22.53 10.03 10.15
C LEU A 38 -23.63 10.49 9.19
N PRO A 39 -24.54 11.43 9.60
CA PRO A 39 -25.60 11.90 8.73
C PRO A 39 -25.04 12.75 7.56
N GLN A 40 -25.87 12.95 6.54
CA GLN A 40 -25.58 13.97 5.55
C GLN A 40 -25.69 15.37 6.20
N PRO A 41 -24.91 16.38 5.77
CA PRO A 41 -25.04 17.75 6.33
C PRO A 41 -26.44 18.33 6.23
N SER A 42 -27.22 17.91 5.23
CA SER A 42 -28.62 18.28 5.06
C SER A 42 -29.56 17.69 6.14
N GLU A 43 -29.15 16.59 6.76
CA GLU A 43 -29.93 15.84 7.77
C GLU A 43 -29.60 16.28 9.20
N LEU A 44 -28.54 17.06 9.39
CA LEU A 44 -28.18 17.61 10.69
C LEU A 44 -29.31 18.47 11.29
N PRO A 45 -29.45 18.51 12.61
CA PRO A 45 -30.32 19.46 13.32
C PRO A 45 -30.03 20.92 12.90
N LYS A 46 -31.05 21.77 12.91
CA LYS A 46 -30.94 23.16 12.40
C LYS A 46 -29.87 23.98 13.12
N ASP A 47 -29.71 23.78 14.39
CA ASP A 47 -28.70 24.41 15.27
C ASP A 47 -27.29 23.93 14.95
N MET A 48 -27.10 22.67 14.57
CA MET A 48 -25.80 22.11 14.24
C MET A 48 -25.35 22.43 12.81
N LYS A 49 -26.26 22.74 11.89
CA LYS A 49 -25.90 23.07 10.49
C LYS A 49 -24.99 24.31 10.35
N LYS A 50 -25.03 25.23 11.31
CA LYS A 50 -24.19 26.43 11.33
C LYS A 50 -22.99 26.34 12.27
N GLY A 51 -22.88 25.23 13.01
CA GLY A 51 -21.83 24.96 13.96
C GLY A 51 -20.67 24.15 13.36
N PRO A 52 -19.73 23.72 14.19
CA PRO A 52 -18.52 22.98 13.77
C PRO A 52 -18.83 21.65 13.07
N PHE A 53 -20.00 21.04 13.32
CA PHE A 53 -20.45 19.82 12.65
C PHE A 53 -21.07 20.05 11.27
N GLY A 54 -21.39 21.29 10.91
CA GLY A 54 -22.27 21.61 9.77
C GLY A 54 -21.78 21.15 8.41
N ARG A 55 -20.48 20.99 8.24
CA ARG A 55 -19.87 20.61 6.96
C ARG A 55 -19.72 19.08 6.79
N PHE A 56 -19.32 18.38 7.83
CA PHE A 56 -18.89 16.98 7.76
C PHE A 56 -19.68 16.02 8.65
N ALA A 57 -20.50 16.53 9.56
CA ALA A 57 -20.98 15.83 10.74
C ALA A 57 -19.83 15.36 11.67
N VAL A 58 -18.68 16.03 11.59
CA VAL A 58 -17.48 15.83 12.38
C VAL A 58 -16.97 17.19 12.82
N ASN A 59 -16.63 17.35 14.09
CA ASN A 59 -16.05 18.59 14.61
C ASN A 59 -14.53 18.56 14.44
N VAL A 60 -14.04 19.19 13.36
CA VAL A 60 -12.60 19.18 13.02
C VAL A 60 -11.74 20.06 13.95
N ASP A 61 -12.36 20.95 14.71
CA ASP A 61 -11.68 21.88 15.63
C ASP A 61 -11.54 21.30 17.04
N ASP A 62 -12.19 20.15 17.31
CA ASP A 62 -12.26 19.53 18.61
C ASP A 62 -12.11 18.00 18.48
N GLY A 63 -10.88 17.53 18.39
CA GLY A 63 -10.50 16.12 18.34
C GLY A 63 -11.18 15.30 17.24
N PHE A 64 -11.70 15.91 16.18
CA PHE A 64 -12.48 15.27 15.14
C PHE A 64 -13.72 14.52 15.63
N ALA A 65 -14.33 14.97 16.73
CA ALA A 65 -15.50 14.34 17.33
C ALA A 65 -16.64 14.11 16.30
N PRO A 66 -17.09 12.85 16.09
CA PRO A 66 -18.14 12.53 15.13
C PRO A 66 -19.53 12.72 15.73
N TYR A 67 -20.49 13.12 14.91
CA TYR A 67 -21.89 13.14 15.27
C TYR A 67 -22.63 12.01 14.58
N TYR A 68 -22.96 10.97 15.36
CA TYR A 68 -23.65 9.78 14.84
C TYR A 68 -25.16 9.86 15.03
N VAL A 69 -25.89 9.39 14.04
CA VAL A 69 -27.36 9.25 14.09
C VAL A 69 -27.78 7.82 13.74
N VAL A 70 -28.86 7.34 14.35
CA VAL A 70 -29.47 6.07 13.97
C VAL A 70 -30.09 6.23 12.58
N ASN A 71 -29.68 5.36 11.66
CA ASN A 71 -30.21 5.36 10.30
C ASN A 71 -31.74 5.22 10.30
N PRO A 72 -32.47 6.00 9.50
CA PRO A 72 -33.94 5.98 9.48
C PRO A 72 -34.52 4.59 9.26
N ASP A 73 -33.92 3.79 8.36
CA ASP A 73 -34.33 2.41 8.05
C ASP A 73 -34.07 1.44 9.20
N LYS A 74 -33.16 1.74 10.12
CA LYS A 74 -32.79 0.90 11.28
C LYS A 74 -33.58 1.19 12.54
N LYS A 75 -34.38 2.27 12.59
CA LYS A 75 -35.15 2.64 13.80
C LYS A 75 -36.05 1.54 14.29
N LYS A 76 -36.73 0.84 13.36
CA LYS A 76 -37.61 -0.30 13.71
C LYS A 76 -36.80 -1.43 14.34
N LYS A 77 -35.65 -1.78 13.76
CA LYS A 77 -34.77 -2.83 14.27
C LYS A 77 -34.19 -2.48 15.64
N VAL A 78 -33.74 -1.24 15.83
CA VAL A 78 -33.31 -0.75 17.15
C VAL A 78 -34.39 -0.86 18.20
N THR A 79 -35.66 -0.56 17.86
CA THR A 79 -36.79 -0.69 18.78
C THR A 79 -37.05 -2.15 19.14
N GLU A 80 -36.97 -3.06 18.15
CA GLU A 80 -37.07 -4.52 18.36
C GLU A 80 -35.95 -5.01 19.29
N LEU A 81 -34.70 -4.67 19.01
CA LEU A 81 -33.55 -5.05 19.84
C LEU A 81 -33.67 -4.54 21.28
N LYS A 82 -34.15 -3.30 21.48
CA LYS A 82 -34.43 -2.75 22.82
C LYS A 82 -35.53 -3.49 23.56
N LYS A 83 -36.51 -4.03 22.84
CA LYS A 83 -37.56 -4.85 23.46
C LYS A 83 -37.00 -6.20 23.90
N LEU A 84 -36.30 -6.89 23.01
CA LEU A 84 -35.67 -8.19 23.32
C LEU A 84 -34.69 -8.07 24.49
N LEU A 85 -33.88 -7.01 24.51
CA LEU A 85 -32.90 -6.79 25.58
C LEU A 85 -33.56 -6.62 26.96
N LYS A 86 -34.78 -6.12 27.07
CA LYS A 86 -35.52 -6.01 28.36
C LYS A 86 -35.99 -7.36 28.91
N GLU A 87 -36.04 -8.36 28.05
CA GLU A 87 -36.52 -9.71 28.38
C GLU A 87 -35.37 -10.68 28.63
N CYS A 88 -34.07 -10.19 28.56
CA CYS A 88 -32.87 -10.99 28.68
C CYS A 88 -32.02 -10.58 29.87
N ASP A 89 -31.22 -11.52 30.38
CA ASP A 89 -30.33 -11.33 31.53
C ASP A 89 -28.88 -11.12 31.13
N GLU A 90 -28.49 -11.50 29.91
CA GLU A 90 -27.15 -11.29 29.35
C GLU A 90 -27.25 -10.91 27.87
N LEU A 91 -26.31 -10.09 27.41
CA LEU A 91 -26.13 -9.71 26.02
C LEU A 91 -24.79 -10.21 25.47
N TYR A 92 -24.84 -10.94 24.37
CA TYR A 92 -23.65 -11.35 23.62
C TYR A 92 -23.62 -10.59 22.28
N LEU A 93 -22.50 -9.96 22.00
CA LEU A 93 -22.22 -9.30 20.73
C LEU A 93 -21.30 -10.22 19.91
N ALA A 94 -21.86 -10.83 18.87
CA ALA A 94 -21.26 -11.89 18.08
C ALA A 94 -21.05 -11.45 16.60
N THR A 95 -20.66 -10.20 16.43
CA THR A 95 -20.28 -9.63 15.12
C THR A 95 -18.91 -10.14 14.68
N ASP A 96 -18.55 -9.96 13.40
CA ASP A 96 -17.27 -10.39 12.85
C ASP A 96 -16.09 -9.86 13.67
N GLU A 97 -14.95 -10.52 13.56
CA GLU A 97 -13.75 -10.20 14.32
C GLU A 97 -12.92 -9.05 13.73
N ASP A 98 -13.33 -8.52 12.60
CA ASP A 98 -12.67 -7.39 11.98
C ASP A 98 -13.11 -6.05 12.61
N ARG A 99 -12.40 -4.96 12.28
CA ARG A 99 -12.70 -3.62 12.81
C ARG A 99 -14.12 -3.14 12.48
N GLU A 100 -14.73 -3.60 11.37
CA GLU A 100 -16.11 -3.30 11.02
C GLU A 100 -17.09 -3.97 11.99
N GLY A 101 -16.87 -5.25 12.31
CA GLY A 101 -17.69 -5.98 13.27
C GLY A 101 -17.54 -5.42 14.69
N GLU A 102 -16.34 -5.02 15.08
CA GLU A 102 -16.09 -4.39 16.39
C GLU A 102 -16.81 -3.03 16.50
N ALA A 103 -16.78 -2.23 15.44
CA ALA A 103 -17.51 -0.96 15.39
C ALA A 103 -19.04 -1.17 15.42
N ILE A 104 -19.56 -2.20 14.75
CA ILE A 104 -20.98 -2.56 14.83
C ILE A 104 -21.36 -2.89 16.29
N ALA A 105 -20.57 -3.70 16.98
CA ALA A 105 -20.76 -4.04 18.38
C ALA A 105 -20.75 -2.79 19.28
N TRP A 106 -19.79 -1.90 19.08
CA TRP A 106 -19.71 -0.63 19.80
C TRP A 106 -20.91 0.28 19.55
N HIS A 107 -21.36 0.41 18.31
CA HIS A 107 -22.54 1.18 17.96
C HIS A 107 -23.81 0.60 18.61
N LEU A 108 -23.92 -0.73 18.69
CA LEU A 108 -25.01 -1.38 19.40
C LEU A 108 -25.01 -1.02 20.89
N LEU A 109 -23.85 -1.08 21.55
CA LEU A 109 -23.73 -0.68 22.98
C LEU A 109 -24.16 0.76 23.20
N GLN A 110 -23.70 1.68 22.38
CA GLN A 110 -23.99 3.10 22.51
C GLN A 110 -25.49 3.41 22.33
N VAL A 111 -26.18 2.67 21.44
CA VAL A 111 -27.61 2.91 21.15
C VAL A 111 -28.54 2.14 22.08
N LEU A 112 -28.21 0.90 22.41
CA LEU A 112 -29.06 0.04 23.23
C LEU A 112 -28.94 0.36 24.71
N LYS A 113 -27.75 0.78 25.18
CA LYS A 113 -27.43 1.11 26.58
C LYS A 113 -27.86 -0.01 27.55
N PRO A 114 -27.32 -1.23 27.38
CA PRO A 114 -27.73 -2.39 28.16
C PRO A 114 -27.49 -2.15 29.65
N LYS A 115 -28.37 -2.70 30.50
CA LYS A 115 -28.19 -2.73 31.94
C LYS A 115 -27.80 -4.11 32.45
N VAL A 116 -27.71 -5.07 31.54
CA VAL A 116 -27.31 -6.46 31.77
C VAL A 116 -25.84 -6.62 31.43
N PRO A 117 -25.16 -7.66 31.91
CA PRO A 117 -23.79 -7.98 31.49
C PRO A 117 -23.68 -8.11 29.97
N VAL A 118 -22.61 -7.57 29.40
CA VAL A 118 -22.32 -7.63 27.98
C VAL A 118 -21.03 -8.42 27.78
N ARG A 119 -21.04 -9.30 26.79
CA ARG A 119 -19.90 -10.11 26.41
C ARG A 119 -19.66 -10.03 24.93
N ARG A 120 -18.42 -9.90 24.51
CA ARG A 120 -17.98 -9.95 23.12
C ARG A 120 -17.58 -11.40 22.77
N MET A 121 -18.23 -11.96 21.79
CA MET A 121 -18.03 -13.33 21.28
C MET A 121 -17.35 -13.25 19.91
N VAL A 122 -16.19 -13.85 19.76
CA VAL A 122 -15.37 -13.81 18.54
C VAL A 122 -15.11 -15.22 18.03
N PHE A 123 -15.22 -15.41 16.71
CA PHE A 123 -15.00 -16.69 16.05
C PHE A 123 -14.55 -16.50 14.59
N HIS A 124 -13.63 -17.35 14.12
CA HIS A 124 -13.11 -17.32 12.75
C HIS A 124 -13.96 -18.14 11.75
N GLU A 125 -14.80 -19.02 12.27
CA GLU A 125 -15.67 -19.90 11.48
C GLU A 125 -17.00 -20.14 12.22
N ILE A 126 -18.05 -20.45 11.48
CA ILE A 126 -19.37 -20.72 12.04
C ILE A 126 -19.63 -22.22 12.04
N THR A 127 -18.92 -22.92 12.91
CA THR A 127 -19.15 -24.34 13.23
C THR A 127 -19.65 -24.46 14.65
N LYS A 128 -20.30 -25.59 14.98
CA LYS A 128 -20.83 -25.80 16.34
C LYS A 128 -19.73 -25.70 17.39
N GLU A 129 -18.60 -26.33 17.11
CA GLU A 129 -17.43 -26.40 18.00
C GLU A 129 -16.80 -25.00 18.19
N ALA A 130 -16.67 -24.23 17.09
CA ALA A 130 -16.12 -22.87 17.17
C ALA A 130 -17.05 -21.91 17.95
N ILE A 131 -18.35 -22.02 17.74
CA ILE A 131 -19.35 -21.21 18.45
C ILE A 131 -19.38 -21.56 19.94
N GLN A 132 -19.27 -22.83 20.31
CA GLN A 132 -19.21 -23.25 21.72
C GLN A 132 -17.92 -22.76 22.39
N ARG A 133 -16.78 -22.89 21.72
CA ARG A 133 -15.49 -22.32 22.22
C ARG A 133 -15.57 -20.82 22.41
N ALA A 134 -16.20 -20.11 21.48
CA ALA A 134 -16.34 -18.65 21.56
C ALA A 134 -17.23 -18.20 22.74
N LEU A 135 -18.23 -19.01 23.13
CA LEU A 135 -19.03 -18.76 24.33
C LEU A 135 -18.23 -18.90 25.62
N GLU A 136 -17.29 -19.86 25.66
CA GLU A 136 -16.44 -20.11 26.82
C GLU A 136 -15.32 -19.06 26.94
N ASN A 137 -14.90 -18.46 25.80
CA ASN A 137 -13.78 -17.53 25.71
C ASN A 137 -14.24 -16.14 25.27
N THR A 138 -15.23 -15.58 25.97
CA THR A 138 -15.69 -14.21 25.69
C THR A 138 -14.67 -13.17 26.20
N ARG A 139 -14.61 -12.02 25.53
CA ARG A 139 -13.76 -10.89 25.89
C ARG A 139 -14.55 -9.58 26.03
N ASP A 140 -13.90 -8.53 26.40
CA ASP A 140 -14.42 -7.18 26.27
C ASP A 140 -14.31 -6.68 24.82
N LEU A 141 -14.96 -5.55 24.54
CA LEU A 141 -14.86 -4.87 23.26
C LEU A 141 -13.43 -4.34 23.07
N ASP A 142 -12.88 -4.54 21.88
CA ASP A 142 -11.59 -3.99 21.50
C ASP A 142 -11.75 -2.56 21.00
N THR A 143 -11.39 -1.61 21.88
CA THR A 143 -11.52 -0.18 21.57
C THR A 143 -10.54 0.27 20.49
N ALA A 144 -9.37 -0.36 20.36
CA ALA A 144 -8.39 0.00 19.33
C ALA A 144 -8.92 -0.32 17.93
N LEU A 145 -9.59 -1.46 17.76
CA LEU A 145 -10.27 -1.79 16.50
C LEU A 145 -11.42 -0.82 16.19
N VAL A 146 -12.18 -0.39 17.22
CA VAL A 146 -13.23 0.62 17.07
C VAL A 146 -12.64 1.94 16.62
N ASP A 147 -11.57 2.40 17.26
CA ASP A 147 -10.91 3.68 16.96
C ASP A 147 -10.32 3.69 15.55
N ALA A 148 -9.74 2.56 15.10
CA ALA A 148 -9.25 2.42 13.74
C ALA A 148 -10.38 2.51 12.70
N GLN A 149 -11.55 1.90 12.96
CA GLN A 149 -12.70 1.99 12.08
C GLN A 149 -13.30 3.39 12.08
N GLU A 150 -13.45 4.01 13.25
CA GLU A 150 -13.95 5.38 13.39
C GLU A 150 -13.05 6.39 12.69
N THR A 151 -11.73 6.29 12.91
CA THR A 151 -10.72 7.12 12.23
C THR A 151 -10.83 6.96 10.71
N ARG A 152 -10.93 5.74 10.22
CA ARG A 152 -11.13 5.47 8.79
C ARG A 152 -12.41 6.12 8.26
N ARG A 153 -13.52 5.97 9.00
CA ARG A 153 -14.82 6.53 8.61
C ARG A 153 -14.79 8.05 8.53
N ILE A 154 -14.11 8.70 9.48
CA ILE A 154 -13.90 10.14 9.52
C ILE A 154 -13.01 10.59 8.35
N LEU A 155 -11.88 9.94 8.12
CA LEU A 155 -10.98 10.24 7.00
C LEU A 155 -11.69 10.15 5.64
N ASP A 156 -12.43 9.08 5.40
CA ASP A 156 -13.18 8.89 4.15
C ASP A 156 -14.28 9.95 3.99
N ARG A 157 -14.90 10.38 5.10
CA ARG A 157 -15.87 11.49 5.12
C ARG A 157 -15.20 12.81 4.75
N LEU A 158 -14.12 13.16 5.40
CA LEU A 158 -13.39 14.41 5.14
C LEU A 158 -12.89 14.47 3.70
N TYR A 159 -12.20 13.41 3.26
CA TYR A 159 -11.70 13.32 1.89
C TYR A 159 -12.82 13.46 0.85
N GLY A 160 -13.87 12.66 1.00
CA GLY A 160 -14.98 12.63 0.05
C GLY A 160 -15.72 13.98 -0.05
N TYR A 161 -15.94 14.65 1.08
CA TYR A 161 -16.68 15.91 1.14
C TYR A 161 -15.84 17.15 0.77
N GLU A 162 -14.53 17.06 0.86
CA GLU A 162 -13.63 18.10 0.35
C GLU A 162 -13.39 17.97 -1.15
N VAL A 163 -13.09 16.78 -1.62
CA VAL A 163 -12.62 16.58 -2.99
C VAL A 163 -13.77 16.39 -3.99
N SER A 164 -14.84 15.66 -3.63
CA SER A 164 -15.95 15.43 -4.57
C SER A 164 -16.63 16.72 -5.06
N PRO A 165 -16.91 17.73 -4.22
CA PRO A 165 -17.45 19.01 -4.69
C PRO A 165 -16.53 19.77 -5.65
N LEU A 166 -15.21 19.59 -5.55
CA LEU A 166 -14.27 20.13 -6.51
C LEU A 166 -14.48 19.49 -7.89
N LEU A 167 -14.63 18.16 -7.94
CA LEU A 167 -14.93 17.44 -9.17
C LEU A 167 -16.25 17.89 -9.79
N TRP A 168 -17.29 18.14 -8.97
CA TRP A 168 -18.58 18.63 -9.46
C TRP A 168 -18.50 20.00 -10.12
N ARG A 169 -17.71 20.88 -9.55
CA ARG A 169 -17.54 22.25 -10.06
C ARG A 169 -16.66 22.30 -11.30
N LYS A 170 -15.68 21.41 -11.41
CA LYS A 170 -14.65 21.47 -12.46
C LYS A 170 -14.89 20.51 -13.62
N ILE A 171 -15.60 19.42 -13.42
CA ILE A 171 -15.83 18.37 -14.42
C ILE A 171 -17.32 18.19 -14.66
N ARG A 172 -18.03 17.51 -13.72
CA ARG A 172 -19.49 17.36 -13.76
C ARG A 172 -20.05 16.90 -12.40
N PRO A 173 -21.38 17.15 -12.13
CA PRO A 173 -22.06 16.64 -10.94
C PRO A 173 -22.01 15.12 -10.81
N SER A 174 -22.24 14.63 -9.60
CA SER A 174 -22.36 13.20 -9.24
C SER A 174 -21.09 12.35 -9.36
N LEU A 175 -19.92 12.98 -9.54
CA LEU A 175 -18.64 12.32 -9.39
C LEU A 175 -18.31 12.12 -7.91
N SER A 176 -17.52 11.12 -7.59
CA SER A 176 -16.97 10.95 -6.25
C SER A 176 -15.45 10.78 -6.29
N ALA A 177 -14.81 11.35 -5.31
CA ALA A 177 -13.44 11.05 -4.96
C ALA A 177 -13.44 10.31 -3.63
N GLY A 178 -12.53 9.37 -3.49
CA GLY A 178 -12.28 8.64 -2.26
C GLY A 178 -10.81 8.29 -2.17
N ARG A 179 -10.29 8.18 -0.97
CA ARG A 179 -8.88 7.99 -0.69
C ARG A 179 -8.27 6.80 -1.45
N VAL A 180 -8.91 5.64 -1.42
CA VAL A 180 -8.46 4.44 -2.15
C VAL A 180 -8.94 4.43 -3.60
N GLN A 181 -10.20 4.82 -3.87
CA GLN A 181 -10.77 4.76 -5.22
C GLN A 181 -10.06 5.70 -6.22
N SER A 182 -9.65 6.89 -5.78
CA SER A 182 -8.96 7.85 -6.65
C SER A 182 -7.59 7.34 -7.06
N VAL A 183 -6.90 6.67 -6.14
CA VAL A 183 -5.59 6.07 -6.38
C VAL A 183 -5.71 4.82 -7.26
N ALA A 184 -6.72 3.96 -7.05
CA ALA A 184 -7.01 2.83 -7.94
C ALA A 184 -7.32 3.31 -9.37
N THR A 185 -8.09 4.40 -9.51
CA THR A 185 -8.34 5.02 -10.82
C THR A 185 -7.05 5.52 -11.46
N ARG A 186 -6.16 6.16 -10.69
CA ARG A 186 -4.86 6.63 -11.15
C ARG A 186 -3.98 5.48 -11.67
N LEU A 187 -3.96 4.32 -11.00
CA LEU A 187 -3.22 3.14 -11.46
C LEU A 187 -3.67 2.72 -12.87
N VAL A 188 -5.00 2.65 -13.10
CA VAL A 188 -5.54 2.27 -14.41
C VAL A 188 -5.22 3.31 -15.47
N VAL A 189 -5.32 4.61 -15.14
CA VAL A 189 -4.97 5.72 -16.04
C VAL A 189 -3.46 5.73 -16.36
N ALA A 190 -2.61 5.54 -15.36
CA ALA A 190 -1.16 5.48 -15.55
C ALA A 190 -0.77 4.36 -16.51
N ARG A 191 -1.34 3.16 -16.34
CA ARG A 191 -1.14 2.03 -17.25
C ARG A 191 -1.58 2.35 -18.67
N GLU A 192 -2.71 3.02 -18.86
CA GLU A 192 -3.15 3.39 -20.22
C GLU A 192 -2.26 4.47 -20.82
N ARG A 193 -1.72 5.42 -20.03
CA ARG A 193 -0.70 6.38 -20.50
C ARG A 193 0.58 5.68 -20.97
N GLU A 194 1.06 4.69 -20.20
CA GLU A 194 2.19 3.85 -20.63
C GLU A 194 1.91 3.17 -21.96
N ARG A 195 0.71 2.62 -22.13
CA ARG A 195 0.27 1.99 -23.39
C ARG A 195 0.22 2.96 -24.55
N MET A 196 -0.29 4.16 -24.33
CA MET A 196 -0.37 5.21 -25.36
C MET A 196 1.00 5.77 -25.74
N ALA A 197 1.96 5.75 -24.82
CA ALA A 197 3.33 6.20 -25.07
C ALA A 197 4.21 5.12 -25.71
N HIS A 198 3.75 3.87 -25.74
CA HIS A 198 4.49 2.75 -26.30
C HIS A 198 4.67 2.92 -27.83
N VAL A 199 5.91 2.82 -28.27
CA VAL A 199 6.26 2.77 -29.69
C VAL A 199 6.62 1.33 -30.04
N SER A 200 5.88 0.77 -30.98
CA SER A 200 6.10 -0.61 -31.41
C SER A 200 7.39 -0.76 -32.21
N ALA A 201 8.12 -1.83 -31.93
CA ALA A 201 9.27 -2.27 -32.73
C ALA A 201 8.93 -3.58 -33.44
N GLN A 202 9.34 -3.69 -34.68
CA GLN A 202 9.29 -4.94 -35.43
C GLN A 202 10.61 -5.70 -35.25
N TYR A 203 10.52 -7.00 -35.07
CA TYR A 203 11.67 -7.88 -34.96
C TYR A 203 11.29 -9.28 -35.47
N TRP A 204 12.30 -10.07 -35.81
CA TRP A 204 12.08 -11.37 -36.41
C TRP A 204 12.75 -12.45 -35.60
N SER A 205 12.13 -13.62 -35.53
CA SER A 205 12.70 -14.88 -35.05
C SER A 205 12.73 -15.92 -36.17
N ILE A 206 13.42 -17.02 -35.94
CA ILE A 206 13.42 -18.14 -36.87
C ILE A 206 13.08 -19.38 -36.06
N ASP A 207 11.91 -19.94 -36.32
CA ASP A 207 11.50 -21.23 -35.78
C ASP A 207 12.08 -22.35 -36.65
N THR A 208 12.58 -23.38 -36.01
CA THR A 208 13.24 -24.52 -36.63
C THR A 208 12.64 -25.83 -36.15
N ALA A 209 12.56 -26.81 -37.05
CA ALA A 209 12.20 -28.17 -36.70
C ALA A 209 13.36 -29.13 -37.04
N PHE A 210 13.66 -30.02 -36.13
CA PHE A 210 14.72 -31.02 -36.28
C PHE A 210 14.20 -32.42 -36.08
N THR A 211 14.88 -33.37 -36.68
CA THR A 211 14.76 -34.80 -36.36
C THR A 211 16.10 -35.32 -35.87
N SER A 212 16.13 -35.93 -34.70
CA SER A 212 17.30 -36.64 -34.16
C SER A 212 16.84 -37.88 -33.44
N ALA A 213 17.61 -38.95 -33.47
CA ALA A 213 17.26 -40.26 -32.92
C ALA A 213 15.86 -40.78 -33.35
N GLY A 214 15.40 -40.42 -34.56
CA GLY A 214 14.07 -40.80 -35.06
C GLY A 214 12.90 -40.00 -34.49
N GLN A 215 13.11 -38.99 -33.71
CA GLN A 215 12.07 -38.11 -33.10
C GLN A 215 12.18 -36.70 -33.61
N ALA A 216 11.05 -36.10 -33.96
CA ALA A 216 10.97 -34.70 -34.37
C ALA A 216 10.77 -33.79 -33.16
N PHE A 217 11.39 -32.64 -33.17
CA PHE A 217 11.20 -31.59 -32.15
C PHE A 217 11.37 -30.21 -32.74
N GLY A 218 10.61 -29.26 -32.22
CA GLY A 218 10.71 -27.83 -32.59
C GLY A 218 11.73 -27.12 -31.72
N ALA A 219 12.49 -26.21 -32.30
CA ALA A 219 13.44 -25.33 -31.67
C ALA A 219 13.30 -23.92 -32.25
N ARG A 220 13.97 -22.94 -31.66
CA ARG A 220 14.04 -21.56 -32.15
C ARG A 220 15.49 -21.12 -32.20
N VAL A 221 15.89 -20.39 -33.21
CA VAL A 221 17.22 -19.80 -33.26
C VAL A 221 17.40 -18.87 -32.08
N SER A 222 18.38 -19.17 -31.24
CA SER A 222 18.68 -18.43 -30.01
C SER A 222 19.86 -17.49 -30.14
N SER A 223 20.84 -17.83 -31.03
CA SER A 223 21.99 -16.98 -31.29
C SER A 223 22.62 -17.26 -32.67
N VAL A 224 23.32 -16.27 -33.19
CA VAL A 224 24.17 -16.35 -34.36
C VAL A 224 25.55 -15.80 -34.00
N ASP A 225 26.61 -16.55 -34.26
CA ASP A 225 28.00 -16.21 -33.91
C ASP A 225 28.18 -15.83 -32.43
N GLY A 226 27.43 -16.48 -31.53
CA GLY A 226 27.43 -16.21 -30.10
C GLY A 226 26.60 -15.00 -29.65
N HIS A 227 26.02 -14.23 -30.58
CA HIS A 227 25.13 -13.12 -30.29
C HIS A 227 23.68 -13.59 -30.20
N SER A 228 23.01 -13.35 -29.08
CA SER A 228 21.60 -13.70 -28.89
C SER A 228 20.70 -12.94 -29.85
N ILE A 229 19.67 -13.60 -30.35
CA ILE A 229 18.62 -12.94 -31.15
C ILE A 229 17.70 -12.14 -30.26
N ALA A 230 17.32 -10.94 -30.68
CA ALA A 230 16.40 -10.08 -29.98
C ALA A 230 15.03 -10.72 -29.84
N THR A 231 14.47 -10.60 -28.66
CA THR A 231 13.08 -10.94 -28.30
C THR A 231 12.33 -9.67 -27.94
N GLY A 232 11.01 -9.72 -27.85
CA GLY A 232 10.22 -8.55 -27.47
C GLY A 232 10.66 -7.88 -26.17
N SER A 233 11.24 -8.64 -25.25
CA SER A 233 11.75 -8.14 -23.96
C SER A 233 13.04 -7.33 -24.05
N ASP A 234 13.74 -7.40 -25.17
CA ASP A 234 15.00 -6.69 -25.38
C ASP A 234 14.79 -5.24 -25.87
N PHE A 235 13.57 -4.87 -26.21
CA PHE A 235 13.20 -3.53 -26.64
C PHE A 235 12.70 -2.65 -25.49
N SER A 236 12.98 -1.36 -25.61
CA SER A 236 12.44 -0.31 -24.73
C SER A 236 11.01 0.08 -25.15
N GLU A 237 10.32 0.82 -24.31
CA GLU A 237 8.99 1.39 -24.66
C GLU A 237 9.04 2.40 -25.82
N LYS A 238 10.23 2.80 -26.26
CA LYS A 238 10.46 3.67 -27.43
C LYS A 238 10.67 2.91 -28.74
N GLY A 239 10.57 1.59 -28.70
CA GLY A 239 10.77 0.74 -29.89
C GLY A 239 12.23 0.55 -30.30
N GLU A 240 13.20 0.86 -29.44
CA GLU A 240 14.62 0.68 -29.65
C GLU A 240 15.15 -0.45 -28.77
N LEU A 241 16.25 -1.09 -29.16
CA LEU A 241 16.93 -2.04 -28.26
C LEU A 241 17.29 -1.34 -26.95
N SER A 242 17.00 -1.99 -25.83
CA SER A 242 17.34 -1.47 -24.51
C SER A 242 18.87 -1.34 -24.33
N ALA A 243 19.30 -0.42 -23.47
CA ALA A 243 20.73 -0.25 -23.17
C ALA A 243 21.39 -1.55 -22.70
N LYS A 244 20.65 -2.41 -22.02
CA LYS A 244 21.10 -3.74 -21.57
C LYS A 244 21.32 -4.66 -22.77
N ALA A 245 20.38 -4.71 -23.72
CA ALA A 245 20.46 -5.52 -24.93
C ALA A 245 21.63 -5.07 -25.84
N LEU A 246 21.79 -3.76 -26.04
CA LEU A 246 22.92 -3.19 -26.77
C LEU A 246 24.26 -3.54 -26.15
N LYS A 247 24.40 -3.43 -24.83
CA LYS A 247 25.63 -3.80 -24.12
C LYS A 247 25.93 -5.30 -24.20
N ALA A 248 24.90 -6.14 -24.26
CA ALA A 248 25.03 -7.58 -24.40
C ALA A 248 25.29 -8.02 -25.85
N GLY A 249 25.26 -7.09 -26.80
CA GLY A 249 25.47 -7.41 -28.23
C GLY A 249 24.34 -8.23 -28.83
N VAL A 250 23.10 -7.99 -28.39
CA VAL A 250 21.90 -8.68 -28.89
C VAL A 250 21.70 -8.30 -30.36
N LEU A 251 21.51 -9.30 -31.22
CA LEU A 251 21.32 -9.14 -32.65
C LEU A 251 19.84 -8.92 -32.98
N HIS A 252 19.52 -7.78 -33.53
CA HIS A 252 18.19 -7.46 -34.04
C HIS A 252 18.06 -7.92 -35.48
N LEU A 253 17.21 -8.91 -35.75
CA LEU A 253 16.93 -9.38 -37.08
C LEU A 253 15.79 -8.57 -37.74
N ASP A 254 16.01 -8.09 -38.95
CA ASP A 254 14.96 -7.63 -39.82
C ASP A 254 14.44 -8.78 -40.71
N GLU A 255 13.39 -8.52 -41.50
CA GLU A 255 12.76 -9.51 -42.34
C GLU A 255 13.75 -10.11 -43.36
N ALA A 256 14.55 -9.26 -44.00
CA ALA A 256 15.46 -9.69 -45.05
C ALA A 256 16.54 -10.63 -44.49
N THR A 257 17.13 -10.27 -43.35
CA THR A 257 18.15 -11.07 -42.69
C THR A 257 17.56 -12.39 -42.12
N ALA A 258 16.36 -12.33 -41.53
CA ALA A 258 15.71 -13.53 -41.02
C ALA A 258 15.38 -14.53 -42.12
N ARG A 259 14.89 -14.05 -43.29
CA ARG A 259 14.62 -14.87 -44.46
C ARG A 259 15.89 -15.45 -45.05
N ALA A 260 16.97 -14.66 -45.17
CA ALA A 260 18.25 -15.12 -45.66
C ALA A 260 18.83 -16.24 -44.79
N TYR A 261 18.77 -16.06 -43.47
CA TYR A 261 19.23 -17.07 -42.50
C TYR A 261 18.36 -18.33 -42.54
N ALA A 262 17.04 -18.20 -42.62
CA ALA A 262 16.11 -19.34 -42.73
C ALA A 262 16.37 -20.16 -44.00
N GLN A 263 16.58 -19.50 -45.14
CA GLN A 263 16.92 -20.16 -46.38
C GLN A 263 18.27 -20.88 -46.30
N ALA A 264 19.30 -20.20 -45.79
CA ALA A 264 20.61 -20.79 -45.62
C ALA A 264 20.62 -21.98 -44.63
N LEU A 265 19.79 -21.92 -43.59
CA LEU A 265 19.54 -23.03 -42.66
C LEU A 265 18.92 -24.23 -43.42
N SER A 266 17.92 -24.00 -44.24
CA SER A 266 17.28 -25.06 -45.05
C SER A 266 18.23 -25.72 -46.06
N ASP A 267 19.19 -24.96 -46.55
CA ASP A 267 20.22 -25.42 -47.51
C ASP A 267 21.45 -26.04 -46.80
N ALA A 268 21.49 -25.97 -45.48
CA ALA A 268 22.65 -26.45 -44.71
C ALA A 268 22.80 -28.01 -44.77
N PRO A 269 24.02 -28.50 -44.94
CA PRO A 269 24.24 -29.94 -45.17
C PRO A 269 24.04 -30.80 -43.95
N ALA A 270 24.25 -30.29 -42.75
CA ALA A 270 24.13 -31.02 -41.47
C ALA A 270 24.04 -30.09 -40.27
N SER A 271 23.35 -30.56 -39.25
CA SER A 271 23.32 -29.95 -37.92
C SER A 271 23.77 -30.97 -36.88
N VAL A 272 24.26 -30.50 -35.76
CA VAL A 272 24.75 -31.37 -34.67
C VAL A 272 24.18 -30.89 -33.33
N ILE A 273 23.92 -31.79 -32.42
CA ILE A 273 23.57 -31.45 -31.05
C ILE A 273 24.80 -30.83 -30.37
N ASP A 274 24.79 -29.56 -30.12
CA ASP A 274 25.87 -28.81 -29.46
C ASP A 274 25.92 -29.12 -27.96
N SER A 275 24.77 -29.14 -27.32
CA SER A 275 24.70 -29.43 -25.90
C SER A 275 23.32 -29.88 -25.43
N VAL A 276 23.30 -30.71 -24.41
CA VAL A 276 22.08 -31.11 -23.71
C VAL A 276 22.23 -30.78 -22.22
N THR A 277 21.42 -29.91 -21.73
CA THR A 277 21.44 -29.49 -20.34
C THR A 277 20.17 -29.91 -19.63
N ARG A 278 20.30 -30.59 -18.51
CA ARG A 278 19.17 -30.95 -17.64
C ARG A 278 19.30 -30.22 -16.32
N LYS A 279 18.30 -29.42 -15.97
CA LYS A 279 18.23 -28.67 -14.70
C LYS A 279 17.10 -29.23 -13.85
N PRO A 280 17.29 -29.48 -12.55
CA PRO A 280 16.23 -29.89 -11.66
C PRO A 280 15.08 -28.86 -11.70
N TYR A 281 13.86 -29.36 -11.85
CA TYR A 281 12.63 -28.59 -11.71
C TYR A 281 11.99 -28.95 -10.38
N ARG A 282 11.68 -27.91 -9.60
CA ARG A 282 10.98 -28.03 -8.33
C ARG A 282 10.01 -26.88 -8.19
N ARG A 283 8.74 -27.19 -7.99
CA ARG A 283 7.71 -26.18 -7.73
C ARG A 283 7.00 -26.51 -6.43
N ARG A 284 6.97 -25.53 -5.53
CA ARG A 284 6.23 -25.62 -4.28
C ARG A 284 4.76 -25.28 -4.49
N PRO A 285 3.84 -25.86 -3.70
CA PRO A 285 2.45 -25.40 -3.68
C PRO A 285 2.35 -23.96 -3.17
N ALA A 286 1.37 -23.26 -3.68
CA ALA A 286 1.06 -21.93 -3.22
C ALA A 286 0.42 -21.95 -1.83
N ALA A 287 0.56 -20.85 -1.11
CA ALA A 287 -0.06 -20.64 0.21
C ALA A 287 -1.59 -20.75 0.13
N PRO A 288 -2.28 -21.05 1.23
CA PRO A 288 -3.72 -20.92 1.34
C PRO A 288 -4.18 -19.50 0.97
N PHE A 289 -5.46 -19.33 0.64
CA PHE A 289 -5.96 -18.07 0.15
C PHE A 289 -6.02 -16.96 1.21
N THR A 290 -5.56 -15.78 0.82
CA THR A 290 -5.97 -14.49 1.36
C THR A 290 -7.17 -13.97 0.56
N THR A 291 -7.80 -12.88 1.03
CA THR A 291 -8.86 -12.19 0.27
C THR A 291 -8.39 -11.81 -1.13
N SER A 292 -7.21 -11.24 -1.25
CA SER A 292 -6.63 -10.80 -2.52
C SER A 292 -6.37 -11.98 -3.46
N THR A 293 -5.70 -13.01 -2.98
CA THR A 293 -5.37 -14.18 -3.82
C THR A 293 -6.60 -14.99 -4.23
N LEU A 294 -7.65 -15.02 -3.37
CA LEU A 294 -8.94 -15.62 -3.72
C LEU A 294 -9.63 -14.85 -4.86
N GLN A 295 -9.66 -13.52 -4.78
CA GLN A 295 -10.22 -12.68 -5.84
C GLN A 295 -9.48 -12.85 -7.15
N GLN A 296 -8.14 -12.88 -7.11
CA GLN A 296 -7.29 -13.09 -8.28
C GLN A 296 -7.59 -14.44 -8.94
N GLU A 297 -7.63 -15.49 -8.15
CA GLU A 297 -7.77 -16.84 -8.67
C GLU A 297 -9.20 -17.15 -9.15
N ALA A 298 -10.21 -16.60 -8.48
CA ALA A 298 -11.59 -16.67 -8.95
C ALA A 298 -11.78 -15.91 -10.28
N SER A 299 -11.09 -14.78 -10.44
CA SER A 299 -11.11 -14.06 -11.72
C SER A 299 -10.47 -14.88 -12.85
N ARG A 300 -9.33 -15.54 -12.59
CA ARG A 300 -8.61 -16.33 -13.58
C ARG A 300 -9.32 -17.62 -13.97
N LYS A 301 -9.89 -18.35 -13.00
CA LYS A 301 -10.45 -19.69 -13.20
C LYS A 301 -11.96 -19.73 -13.38
N LEU A 302 -12.67 -18.84 -12.68
CA LEU A 302 -14.12 -18.81 -12.70
C LEU A 302 -14.65 -17.64 -13.55
N HIS A 303 -13.77 -16.74 -13.98
CA HIS A 303 -14.11 -15.50 -14.71
C HIS A 303 -15.09 -14.60 -13.93
N TRP A 304 -14.94 -14.57 -12.62
CA TRP A 304 -15.76 -13.76 -11.73
C TRP A 304 -15.07 -12.44 -11.42
N ASN A 305 -15.87 -11.41 -11.22
CA ASN A 305 -15.40 -10.16 -10.66
C ASN A 305 -15.19 -10.25 -9.14
N ALA A 306 -14.42 -9.33 -8.59
CA ALA A 306 -14.08 -9.31 -7.17
C ALA A 306 -15.32 -9.21 -6.27
N PHE A 307 -16.33 -8.43 -6.68
CA PHE A 307 -17.58 -8.26 -5.91
C PHE A 307 -18.38 -9.58 -5.83
N SER A 308 -18.57 -10.27 -6.95
CA SER A 308 -19.26 -11.58 -6.98
C SER A 308 -18.53 -12.63 -6.17
N THR A 309 -17.20 -12.64 -6.24
CA THR A 309 -16.34 -13.53 -5.45
C THR A 309 -16.56 -13.31 -3.96
N MET A 310 -16.47 -12.05 -3.49
CA MET A 310 -16.63 -11.74 -2.08
C MET A 310 -18.05 -11.99 -1.57
N ARG A 311 -19.07 -11.69 -2.37
CA ARG A 311 -20.46 -11.97 -2.02
C ARG A 311 -20.71 -13.48 -1.84
N THR A 312 -20.13 -14.29 -2.72
CA THR A 312 -20.24 -15.76 -2.63
C THR A 312 -19.46 -16.31 -1.44
N ALA A 313 -18.25 -15.78 -1.20
CA ALA A 313 -17.44 -16.14 -0.03
C ALA A 313 -18.14 -15.79 1.29
N GLN A 314 -18.76 -14.61 1.37
CA GLN A 314 -19.56 -14.22 2.53
C GLN A 314 -20.70 -15.20 2.79
N SER A 315 -21.43 -15.59 1.74
CA SER A 315 -22.53 -16.57 1.87
C SER A 315 -22.00 -17.94 2.35
N LEU A 316 -20.85 -18.39 1.87
CA LEU A 316 -20.22 -19.64 2.34
C LEU A 316 -19.79 -19.56 3.80
N TYR A 317 -19.21 -18.43 4.23
CA TYR A 317 -18.83 -18.18 5.61
C TYR A 317 -20.06 -18.17 6.53
N GLU A 318 -21.06 -17.37 6.21
CA GLU A 318 -22.27 -17.23 7.02
C GLU A 318 -23.05 -18.56 7.17
N SER A 319 -22.89 -19.46 6.21
CA SER A 319 -23.48 -20.81 6.22
C SER A 319 -22.55 -21.88 6.81
N GLY A 320 -21.37 -21.52 7.33
CA GLY A 320 -20.45 -22.43 8.01
C GLY A 320 -19.67 -23.37 7.08
N TYR A 321 -19.38 -22.96 5.86
CA TYR A 321 -18.60 -23.78 4.91
C TYR A 321 -17.14 -23.39 4.84
N ILE A 322 -16.79 -22.13 5.06
CA ILE A 322 -15.42 -21.62 5.05
C ILE A 322 -15.15 -20.73 6.27
N THR A 323 -13.87 -20.48 6.54
CA THR A 323 -13.43 -19.48 7.51
C THR A 323 -13.73 -18.06 7.04
N TYR A 324 -13.52 -17.08 7.89
CA TYR A 324 -13.74 -15.67 7.59
C TYR A 324 -12.99 -15.25 6.32
N MET A 325 -13.68 -14.57 5.41
CA MET A 325 -13.20 -14.30 4.06
C MET A 325 -12.42 -13.00 3.90
N ARG A 326 -12.35 -12.14 4.91
CA ARG A 326 -11.59 -10.89 4.87
C ARG A 326 -10.33 -11.05 5.71
N THR A 327 -9.29 -11.58 5.10
CA THR A 327 -8.00 -11.85 5.74
C THR A 327 -6.84 -11.62 4.76
N ASP A 328 -5.74 -11.15 5.26
CA ASP A 328 -4.44 -11.10 4.58
C ASP A 328 -3.47 -12.19 5.09
N SER A 329 -3.92 -13.02 6.03
CA SER A 329 -3.16 -14.13 6.56
C SER A 329 -3.17 -15.34 5.63
N THR A 330 -2.01 -15.99 5.51
CA THR A 330 -1.85 -17.30 4.85
C THR A 330 -1.67 -18.43 5.86
N ALA A 331 -1.74 -18.13 7.17
CA ALA A 331 -1.54 -19.12 8.22
C ALA A 331 -2.72 -20.08 8.33
N LEU A 332 -2.44 -21.33 8.65
CA LEU A 332 -3.42 -22.34 9.02
C LEU A 332 -3.21 -22.75 10.47
N SER A 333 -4.29 -22.96 11.22
CA SER A 333 -4.24 -23.57 12.53
C SER A 333 -3.68 -25.01 12.45
N SER A 334 -3.20 -25.52 13.55
CA SER A 334 -2.72 -26.90 13.63
C SER A 334 -3.80 -27.93 13.25
N GLN A 335 -5.05 -27.66 13.60
CA GLN A 335 -6.21 -28.46 13.24
C GLN A 335 -6.45 -28.47 11.74
N ALA A 336 -6.41 -27.27 11.11
CA ALA A 336 -6.58 -27.13 9.66
C ALA A 336 -5.45 -27.80 8.87
N ILE A 337 -4.20 -27.71 9.35
CA ILE A 337 -3.05 -28.41 8.77
C ILE A 337 -3.28 -29.92 8.83
N HIS A 338 -3.75 -30.44 9.97
CA HIS A 338 -4.04 -31.85 10.13
C HIS A 338 -5.14 -32.30 9.16
N ALA A 339 -6.26 -31.59 9.11
CA ALA A 339 -7.37 -31.88 8.23
C ALA A 339 -6.97 -31.87 6.73
N ALA A 340 -6.18 -30.88 6.32
CA ALA A 340 -5.69 -30.79 4.94
C ALA A 340 -4.76 -31.97 4.57
N ARG A 341 -3.87 -32.36 5.48
CA ARG A 341 -2.96 -33.48 5.29
C ARG A 341 -3.69 -34.83 5.26
N GLU A 342 -4.69 -35.01 6.13
CA GLU A 342 -5.53 -36.19 6.15
C GLU A 342 -6.29 -36.35 4.83
N GLN A 343 -6.95 -35.28 4.36
CA GLN A 343 -7.63 -35.25 3.07
C GLN A 343 -6.69 -35.56 1.91
N ALA A 344 -5.51 -34.94 1.89
CA ALA A 344 -4.49 -35.23 0.86
C ALA A 344 -4.04 -36.69 0.87
N THR A 345 -3.84 -37.27 2.04
CA THR A 345 -3.47 -38.69 2.18
C THR A 345 -4.56 -39.61 1.67
N GLN A 346 -5.80 -39.37 2.04
CA GLN A 346 -6.95 -40.18 1.66
C GLN A 346 -7.21 -40.18 0.15
N LEU A 347 -7.07 -39.02 -0.50
CA LEU A 347 -7.43 -38.85 -1.91
C LEU A 347 -6.27 -39.06 -2.87
N TYR A 348 -5.05 -38.77 -2.48
CA TYR A 348 -3.88 -38.76 -3.38
C TYR A 348 -2.73 -39.66 -2.94
N GLY A 349 -2.86 -40.34 -1.79
CA GLY A 349 -1.81 -41.19 -1.24
C GLY A 349 -0.83 -40.43 -0.33
N ALA A 350 -0.15 -41.16 0.55
CA ALA A 350 0.79 -40.60 1.52
C ALA A 350 2.01 -39.94 0.85
N GLU A 351 2.43 -40.44 -0.30
CA GLU A 351 3.54 -39.91 -1.11
C GLU A 351 3.24 -38.55 -1.73
N ALA A 352 1.97 -38.19 -1.87
CA ALA A 352 1.55 -36.89 -2.36
C ALA A 352 1.55 -35.79 -1.27
N VAL A 353 1.72 -36.17 0.00
CA VAL A 353 1.73 -35.26 1.13
C VAL A 353 3.16 -34.82 1.45
N ALA A 354 3.37 -33.56 1.83
CA ALA A 354 4.69 -33.10 2.25
C ALA A 354 5.19 -33.87 3.47
N GLU A 355 6.48 -34.19 3.51
CA GLU A 355 7.10 -34.96 4.60
C GLU A 355 6.83 -34.33 5.98
N SER A 356 6.92 -33.00 6.07
CA SER A 356 6.58 -32.24 7.25
C SER A 356 5.44 -31.24 6.98
N PRO A 357 4.68 -30.82 8.01
CA PRO A 357 3.67 -29.78 7.86
C PRO A 357 4.25 -28.50 7.26
N ARG A 358 3.58 -27.93 6.28
CA ARG A 358 3.98 -26.65 5.67
C ARG A 358 3.39 -25.52 6.47
N LEU A 359 4.27 -24.64 6.96
CA LEU A 359 3.89 -23.39 7.59
C LEU A 359 4.07 -22.27 6.59
N TYR A 360 3.06 -21.44 6.48
CA TYR A 360 3.07 -20.24 5.67
C TYR A 360 3.02 -19.04 6.62
N GLY A 361 4.00 -18.13 6.49
CA GLY A 361 4.04 -16.88 7.26
C GLY A 361 3.26 -15.80 6.53
N THR A 362 2.77 -14.83 7.27
CA THR A 362 2.19 -13.61 6.69
C THR A 362 3.31 -12.81 6.03
N THR A 363 3.18 -12.54 4.73
CA THR A 363 4.19 -11.81 3.95
C THR A 363 3.85 -10.33 3.78
N SER A 364 2.63 -9.92 4.12
CA SER A 364 2.20 -8.53 4.00
C SER A 364 2.77 -7.67 5.14
N LYS A 365 3.40 -6.56 4.79
CA LYS A 365 3.72 -5.50 5.75
C LYS A 365 2.40 -4.91 6.25
N GLY A 366 2.11 -5.04 7.55
CA GLY A 366 0.86 -4.55 8.14
C GLY A 366 -0.26 -5.60 8.13
N ALA A 367 0.07 -6.90 8.26
CA ALA A 367 -0.92 -7.94 8.49
C ALA A 367 -1.78 -7.59 9.71
N GLN A 368 -3.06 -7.37 9.43
CA GLN A 368 -4.05 -7.11 10.46
C GLN A 368 -4.40 -8.42 11.15
N GLU A 369 -4.12 -8.51 12.44
CA GLU A 369 -4.63 -9.53 13.34
C GLU A 369 -4.13 -10.96 13.08
N ALA A 370 -4.19 -11.79 14.10
CA ALA A 370 -3.82 -13.22 14.06
C ALA A 370 -4.92 -14.07 13.38
N HIS A 371 -5.38 -13.65 12.18
CA HIS A 371 -6.39 -14.39 11.42
C HIS A 371 -5.81 -15.60 10.72
N GLU A 372 -6.67 -16.60 10.51
CA GLU A 372 -6.38 -17.70 9.59
C GLU A 372 -6.59 -17.31 8.13
N ALA A 373 -6.02 -18.12 7.23
CA ALA A 373 -6.30 -18.07 5.81
C ALA A 373 -7.75 -18.49 5.52
N ILE A 374 -8.24 -18.17 4.32
CA ILE A 374 -9.52 -18.65 3.82
C ILE A 374 -9.39 -20.14 3.50
N ARG A 375 -10.12 -20.99 4.24
CA ARG A 375 -10.11 -22.45 4.14
C ARG A 375 -11.49 -23.06 4.37
N PRO A 376 -11.72 -24.32 4.04
CA PRO A 376 -12.90 -25.03 4.49
C PRO A 376 -13.02 -25.00 6.02
N ALA A 377 -14.25 -24.80 6.54
CA ALA A 377 -14.50 -24.72 7.96
C ALA A 377 -14.45 -26.09 8.64
N GLY A 378 -14.12 -26.09 9.94
CA GLY A 378 -14.04 -27.28 10.78
C GLY A 378 -12.65 -27.90 10.84
N ASP A 379 -12.54 -28.93 11.66
CA ASP A 379 -11.35 -29.76 11.88
C ASP A 379 -11.31 -31.01 10.99
N HIS A 380 -12.38 -31.25 10.26
CA HIS A 380 -12.53 -32.24 9.19
C HIS A 380 -13.13 -31.58 7.96
N PHE A 381 -12.39 -31.50 6.87
CA PHE A 381 -12.85 -30.80 5.67
C PHE A 381 -13.83 -31.66 4.89
N ARG A 382 -15.03 -31.12 4.68
CA ARG A 382 -16.00 -31.74 3.77
C ARG A 382 -15.50 -31.61 2.34
N THR A 383 -15.49 -32.69 1.59
CA THR A 383 -15.12 -32.66 0.17
C THR A 383 -16.15 -31.89 -0.65
N PRO A 384 -15.78 -31.34 -1.83
CA PRO A 384 -16.75 -30.72 -2.73
C PRO A 384 -17.92 -31.63 -3.11
N GLY A 385 -17.70 -32.96 -3.19
CA GLY A 385 -18.75 -33.96 -3.44
C GLY A 385 -19.78 -34.04 -2.32
N GLU A 386 -19.35 -34.01 -1.06
CA GLU A 386 -20.23 -34.08 0.11
C GLU A 386 -21.11 -32.85 0.26
N VAL A 387 -20.64 -31.68 -0.14
CA VAL A 387 -21.39 -30.43 -0.03
C VAL A 387 -22.20 -30.08 -1.28
N ALA A 388 -22.02 -30.80 -2.38
CA ALA A 388 -22.64 -30.49 -3.67
C ALA A 388 -24.18 -30.40 -3.64
N GLY A 389 -24.81 -31.24 -2.81
CA GLY A 389 -26.27 -31.23 -2.65
C GLY A 389 -26.82 -30.06 -1.85
N SER A 390 -25.98 -29.36 -1.09
CA SER A 390 -26.36 -28.29 -0.18
C SER A 390 -25.99 -26.90 -0.69
N LEU A 391 -25.10 -26.80 -1.69
CA LEU A 391 -24.59 -25.55 -2.22
C LEU A 391 -25.14 -25.25 -3.61
N SER A 392 -25.37 -23.97 -3.90
CA SER A 392 -25.62 -23.53 -5.28
C SER A 392 -24.41 -23.77 -6.15
N LYS A 393 -24.55 -23.77 -7.48
CA LYS A 393 -23.44 -23.96 -8.43
C LYS A 393 -22.30 -22.94 -8.20
N GLN A 394 -22.62 -21.70 -7.90
CA GLN A 394 -21.61 -20.66 -7.62
C GLN A 394 -20.89 -20.92 -6.30
N GLN A 395 -21.64 -21.22 -5.25
CA GLN A 395 -21.05 -21.54 -3.95
C GLN A 395 -20.13 -22.78 -4.04
N LEU A 396 -20.59 -23.81 -4.75
CA LEU A 396 -19.80 -25.05 -4.94
C LEU A 396 -18.51 -24.78 -5.73
N ALA A 397 -18.57 -23.96 -6.78
CA ALA A 397 -17.40 -23.62 -7.58
C ALA A 397 -16.33 -22.88 -6.75
N LEU A 398 -16.76 -21.93 -5.91
CA LEU A 398 -15.83 -21.21 -5.04
C LEU A 398 -15.32 -22.09 -3.88
N TYR A 399 -16.19 -22.91 -3.31
CA TYR A 399 -15.80 -23.87 -2.28
C TYR A 399 -14.77 -24.87 -2.78
N ASP A 400 -14.98 -25.44 -3.97
CA ASP A 400 -14.07 -26.38 -4.63
C ASP A 400 -12.69 -25.72 -4.84
N LEU A 401 -12.66 -24.45 -5.28
CA LEU A 401 -11.44 -23.70 -5.46
C LEU A 401 -10.67 -23.51 -4.14
N ILE A 402 -11.37 -23.13 -3.07
CA ILE A 402 -10.81 -22.92 -1.72
C ILE A 402 -10.31 -24.27 -1.16
N TRP A 403 -11.12 -25.31 -1.26
CA TRP A 403 -10.76 -26.65 -0.79
C TRP A 403 -9.51 -27.18 -1.47
N LYS A 404 -9.45 -27.14 -2.81
CA LYS A 404 -8.29 -27.57 -3.59
C LYS A 404 -7.01 -26.84 -3.22
N ARG A 405 -7.09 -25.53 -3.07
CA ARG A 405 -5.94 -24.70 -2.69
C ARG A 405 -5.43 -25.03 -1.30
N THR A 406 -6.33 -25.20 -0.35
CA THR A 406 -6.00 -25.53 1.03
C THR A 406 -5.34 -26.91 1.13
N VAL A 407 -5.92 -27.93 0.51
CA VAL A 407 -5.37 -29.30 0.50
C VAL A 407 -4.01 -29.33 -0.19
N ALA A 408 -3.91 -28.70 -1.39
CA ALA A 408 -2.66 -28.61 -2.15
C ALA A 408 -1.54 -27.92 -1.36
N SER A 409 -1.86 -26.97 -0.50
CA SER A 409 -0.88 -26.23 0.31
C SER A 409 -0.07 -27.16 1.23
N GLN A 410 -0.61 -28.32 1.62
CA GLN A 410 0.03 -29.29 2.49
C GLN A 410 0.63 -30.48 1.73
N MET A 411 0.53 -30.51 0.40
CA MET A 411 1.05 -31.58 -0.44
C MET A 411 2.53 -31.41 -0.78
N ALA A 412 3.12 -32.47 -1.34
CA ALA A 412 4.50 -32.49 -1.78
C ALA A 412 4.76 -31.53 -2.95
N ASP A 413 6.01 -31.16 -3.15
CA ASP A 413 6.43 -30.36 -4.29
C ASP A 413 6.24 -31.15 -5.61
N ALA A 414 5.93 -30.43 -6.67
CA ALA A 414 6.08 -30.99 -8.00
C ALA A 414 7.56 -31.00 -8.38
N LEU A 415 8.04 -32.18 -8.77
CA LEU A 415 9.45 -32.43 -9.09
C LEU A 415 9.58 -32.89 -10.55
N GLY A 416 10.72 -32.62 -11.14
CA GLY A 416 11.06 -33.00 -12.49
C GLY A 416 12.38 -32.42 -12.94
N TYR A 417 12.54 -32.26 -14.23
CA TYR A 417 13.68 -31.55 -14.79
C TYR A 417 13.26 -30.77 -16.04
N THR A 418 13.94 -29.66 -16.30
CA THR A 418 13.87 -28.94 -17.57
C THR A 418 15.08 -29.36 -18.40
N ALA A 419 14.81 -29.94 -19.56
CA ALA A 419 15.82 -30.26 -20.56
C ALA A 419 15.92 -29.08 -21.54
N THR A 420 17.12 -28.72 -21.92
CA THR A 420 17.39 -27.80 -23.01
C THR A 420 18.37 -28.47 -23.97
N ILE A 421 17.95 -28.63 -25.24
CA ILE A 421 18.74 -29.10 -26.33
C ILE A 421 19.15 -27.91 -27.16
N ARG A 422 20.44 -27.79 -27.47
CA ARG A 422 20.97 -26.82 -28.42
C ARG A 422 21.50 -27.54 -29.64
N VAL A 423 21.13 -27.04 -30.80
CA VAL A 423 21.53 -27.57 -32.10
C VAL A 423 22.34 -26.52 -32.83
N LEU A 424 23.56 -26.87 -33.19
CA LEU A 424 24.46 -26.04 -33.99
C LEU A 424 24.32 -26.36 -35.45
N THR A 425 24.13 -25.35 -36.27
CA THR A 425 24.07 -25.41 -37.73
C THR A 425 24.99 -24.36 -38.32
N GLY A 426 25.98 -24.78 -39.08
CA GLY A 426 26.83 -23.87 -39.86
C GLY A 426 26.12 -23.50 -41.17
N ILE A 427 25.96 -22.19 -41.43
CA ILE A 427 25.36 -21.66 -42.66
C ILE A 427 26.31 -20.71 -43.38
N GLU A 428 26.07 -20.44 -44.66
CA GLU A 428 26.77 -19.44 -45.41
C GLU A 428 25.77 -18.42 -45.98
N VAL A 429 25.96 -17.13 -45.64
CA VAL A 429 25.15 -16.02 -46.10
C VAL A 429 26.09 -14.91 -46.60
N ASP A 430 25.89 -14.43 -47.78
CA ASP A 430 26.72 -13.41 -48.45
C ASP A 430 28.25 -13.75 -48.47
N GLY A 431 28.57 -15.03 -48.63
CA GLY A 431 29.95 -15.53 -48.67
C GLY A 431 30.65 -15.53 -47.29
N LYS A 432 29.89 -15.37 -46.19
CA LYS A 432 30.38 -15.47 -44.81
C LYS A 432 29.74 -16.67 -44.14
N ARG A 433 30.57 -17.41 -43.40
CA ARG A 433 30.10 -18.50 -42.57
C ARG A 433 29.58 -17.95 -41.23
N HIS A 434 28.44 -18.44 -40.80
CA HIS A 434 27.81 -18.15 -39.53
C HIS A 434 27.51 -19.44 -38.78
N ASP A 435 27.72 -19.41 -37.49
CA ASP A 435 27.37 -20.49 -36.58
C ASP A 435 26.02 -20.17 -35.90
N VAL A 436 24.97 -20.85 -36.34
CA VAL A 436 23.59 -20.64 -35.85
C VAL A 436 23.26 -21.68 -34.80
N LEU A 437 22.88 -21.21 -33.61
CA LEU A 437 22.47 -22.04 -32.49
C LEU A 437 20.95 -21.99 -32.31
N SER A 438 20.28 -23.11 -32.52
CA SER A 438 18.84 -23.27 -32.22
C SER A 438 18.67 -23.93 -30.85
N SER A 439 17.70 -23.47 -30.06
CA SER A 439 17.42 -23.99 -28.70
C SER A 439 16.00 -24.51 -28.59
N ALA A 440 15.87 -25.73 -28.04
CA ALA A 440 14.60 -26.32 -27.63
C ALA A 440 14.61 -26.56 -26.13
N SER A 441 13.53 -26.17 -25.45
CA SER A 441 13.36 -26.44 -24.03
C SER A 441 12.05 -27.16 -23.74
N GLY A 442 12.08 -28.11 -22.81
CA GLY A 442 10.90 -28.84 -22.35
C GLY A 442 11.03 -29.23 -20.89
N THR A 443 9.92 -29.19 -20.16
CA THR A 443 9.88 -29.59 -18.76
C THR A 443 9.17 -30.95 -18.62
N VAL A 444 9.85 -31.92 -18.00
CA VAL A 444 9.30 -33.23 -17.68
C VAL A 444 9.01 -33.30 -16.19
N ILE A 445 7.76 -33.54 -15.85
CA ILE A 445 7.33 -33.74 -14.46
C ILE A 445 7.43 -35.20 -14.11
N THR A 446 8.29 -35.54 -13.16
CA THR A 446 8.50 -36.93 -12.69
C THR A 446 7.65 -37.27 -11.49
N SER A 447 7.35 -36.25 -10.65
CA SER A 447 6.45 -36.37 -9.52
C SER A 447 5.51 -35.13 -9.52
N PRO A 448 4.21 -35.31 -9.76
CA PRO A 448 3.28 -34.22 -9.85
C PRO A 448 3.03 -33.52 -8.50
N GLY A 449 3.21 -34.19 -7.36
CA GLY A 449 3.00 -33.61 -6.04
C GLY A 449 1.64 -32.90 -5.92
N PHE A 450 1.64 -31.67 -5.43
CA PHE A 450 0.42 -30.85 -5.25
C PHE A 450 -0.39 -30.62 -6.53
N ARG A 451 0.22 -30.79 -7.70
CA ARG A 451 -0.48 -30.62 -9.00
C ARG A 451 -1.56 -31.66 -9.25
N LEU A 452 -1.57 -32.77 -8.48
CA LEU A 452 -2.69 -33.72 -8.49
C LEU A 452 -4.00 -33.07 -8.00
N ALA A 453 -3.92 -32.17 -7.05
CA ALA A 453 -5.08 -31.49 -6.48
C ALA A 453 -5.36 -30.13 -7.12
N TYR A 454 -4.31 -29.36 -7.45
CA TYR A 454 -4.46 -27.98 -7.81
C TYR A 454 -3.30 -27.43 -8.65
N GLN A 455 -3.65 -26.64 -9.65
CA GLN A 455 -2.71 -25.81 -10.41
C GLN A 455 -3.21 -24.38 -10.41
N GLU A 456 -2.32 -23.43 -10.12
CA GLU A 456 -2.67 -22.00 -10.16
C GLU A 456 -2.96 -21.53 -11.57
N GLY A 457 -3.94 -20.58 -11.66
CA GLY A 457 -4.11 -19.75 -12.85
C GLY A 457 -2.92 -18.81 -13.02
N ARG A 458 -2.59 -18.49 -14.26
CA ARG A 458 -1.54 -17.50 -14.58
C ARG A 458 -2.15 -16.34 -15.35
N ASP A 459 -1.71 -15.14 -15.04
CA ASP A 459 -1.97 -13.99 -15.91
C ASP A 459 -1.10 -14.15 -17.16
N GLN A 460 -1.67 -13.86 -18.31
CA GLN A 460 -0.93 -13.91 -19.57
C GLN A 460 0.11 -12.79 -19.59
N GLY A 461 1.38 -13.14 -19.59
CA GLY A 461 2.48 -12.20 -19.71
C GLY A 461 2.58 -11.61 -21.12
N ARG A 462 3.22 -10.44 -21.22
CA ARG A 462 3.37 -9.67 -22.48
C ARG A 462 4.00 -10.47 -23.61
N TYR A 463 4.91 -11.39 -23.28
CA TYR A 463 5.66 -12.22 -24.24
C TYR A 463 5.65 -13.71 -23.86
N ASP A 464 4.58 -14.20 -23.22
CA ASP A 464 4.49 -15.61 -22.79
C ASP A 464 4.41 -16.56 -24.00
N ALA A 465 3.87 -16.11 -25.13
CA ALA A 465 3.86 -16.90 -26.36
C ALA A 465 5.27 -17.17 -26.93
N GLU A 466 6.25 -16.33 -26.60
CA GLU A 466 7.65 -16.50 -27.02
C GLU A 466 8.44 -17.45 -26.10
N LYS A 467 7.91 -17.72 -24.90
CA LYS A 467 8.55 -18.61 -23.93
C LYS A 467 8.26 -20.07 -24.27
N ASN A 468 9.29 -20.79 -24.61
CA ASN A 468 9.23 -22.18 -25.01
C ASN A 468 9.18 -23.15 -23.79
N ASP A 469 8.61 -22.71 -22.65
CA ASP A 469 8.58 -23.45 -21.37
C ASP A 469 7.39 -24.44 -21.22
N ALA A 470 6.75 -24.82 -22.32
CA ALA A 470 5.65 -25.77 -22.24
C ALA A 470 6.14 -27.15 -21.80
N GLU A 471 5.25 -27.93 -21.18
CA GLU A 471 5.47 -29.36 -20.91
C GLU A 471 5.59 -30.13 -22.26
N LYS A 472 6.78 -30.07 -22.85
CA LYS A 472 7.13 -30.74 -24.08
C LYS A 472 8.13 -31.87 -23.80
N THR A 473 7.86 -33.03 -24.29
CA THR A 473 8.82 -34.11 -24.27
C THR A 473 9.84 -33.89 -25.40
N LEU A 474 11.09 -33.69 -25.03
CA LEU A 474 12.19 -33.62 -25.98
C LEU A 474 12.79 -35.02 -26.19
N PRO A 475 13.40 -35.28 -27.37
CA PRO A 475 14.07 -36.56 -27.63
C PRO A 475 15.24 -36.76 -26.65
N ASP A 476 15.53 -38.03 -26.41
CA ASP A 476 16.70 -38.44 -25.64
C ASP A 476 17.91 -38.52 -26.57
N VAL A 477 18.69 -37.45 -26.57
CA VAL A 477 19.84 -37.25 -27.44
C VAL A 477 21.06 -36.83 -26.60
N ALA A 478 22.25 -37.01 -27.14
CA ALA A 478 23.52 -36.63 -26.54
C ALA A 478 24.25 -35.57 -27.37
N GLU A 479 25.20 -34.90 -26.74
CA GLU A 479 26.11 -33.99 -27.42
C GLU A 479 26.90 -34.73 -28.53
N GLY A 480 27.00 -34.14 -29.72
CA GLY A 480 27.61 -34.71 -30.88
C GLY A 480 26.66 -35.54 -31.73
N ASP A 481 25.46 -35.87 -31.31
CA ASP A 481 24.49 -36.57 -32.13
C ASP A 481 24.10 -35.78 -33.39
N PRO A 482 23.89 -36.43 -34.54
CA PRO A 482 23.41 -35.75 -35.71
C PRO A 482 21.96 -35.31 -35.56
N ALA A 483 21.67 -34.11 -36.05
CA ALA A 483 20.34 -33.62 -36.17
C ALA A 483 20.08 -33.20 -37.63
N THR A 484 18.91 -33.57 -38.14
CA THR A 484 18.49 -33.16 -39.49
C THR A 484 17.49 -32.03 -39.35
N LEU A 485 17.80 -30.89 -39.91
CA LEU A 485 16.83 -29.80 -40.00
C LEU A 485 15.74 -30.18 -41.04
N THR A 486 14.50 -30.11 -40.66
CA THR A 486 13.35 -30.42 -41.49
C THR A 486 12.61 -29.16 -41.96
N GLU A 487 12.67 -28.09 -41.20
CA GLU A 487 12.01 -26.83 -41.49
C GLU A 487 12.73 -25.67 -40.78
N ALA A 488 12.81 -24.52 -41.47
CA ALA A 488 13.24 -23.24 -40.90
C ALA A 488 12.30 -22.15 -41.41
N THR A 489 11.51 -21.60 -40.52
CA THR A 489 10.47 -20.63 -40.83
C THR A 489 10.76 -19.30 -40.14
N PRO A 490 10.98 -18.21 -40.92
CA PRO A 490 11.11 -16.87 -40.34
C PRO A 490 9.74 -16.38 -39.86
N ASP A 491 9.65 -15.89 -38.63
CA ASP A 491 8.42 -15.38 -38.02
C ASP A 491 8.60 -13.93 -37.56
N GLY A 492 7.70 -13.07 -38.06
CA GLY A 492 7.71 -11.65 -37.78
C GLY A 492 6.90 -11.29 -36.54
N HIS A 493 7.48 -10.50 -35.67
CA HIS A 493 6.87 -10.07 -34.40
C HIS A 493 6.83 -8.55 -34.29
N GLU A 494 5.95 -8.10 -33.43
CA GLU A 494 5.83 -6.70 -33.07
C GLU A 494 5.73 -6.58 -31.55
N THR A 495 6.51 -5.65 -30.95
CA THR A 495 6.44 -5.43 -29.51
C THR A 495 5.06 -4.92 -29.13
N GLN A 496 4.50 -5.50 -28.08
CA GLN A 496 3.18 -5.16 -27.58
C GLN A 496 3.28 -4.13 -26.45
N PRO A 497 2.33 -3.22 -26.30
CA PRO A 497 2.28 -2.33 -25.14
C PRO A 497 2.05 -3.12 -23.84
N PRO A 498 2.34 -2.54 -22.67
CA PRO A 498 2.04 -3.18 -21.39
C PRO A 498 0.58 -3.66 -21.31
N GLY A 499 0.34 -4.83 -20.75
CA GLY A 499 -1.01 -5.36 -20.59
C GLY A 499 -1.89 -4.44 -19.74
N ARG A 500 -3.16 -4.27 -20.13
CA ARG A 500 -4.14 -3.58 -19.29
C ARG A 500 -4.38 -4.37 -18.02
N TYR A 501 -4.77 -3.69 -16.96
CA TYR A 501 -5.21 -4.37 -15.76
C TYR A 501 -6.47 -5.20 -16.01
N THR A 502 -6.50 -6.39 -15.47
CA THR A 502 -7.71 -7.13 -15.11
C THR A 502 -8.06 -6.77 -13.67
N GLU A 503 -9.26 -7.14 -13.18
CA GLU A 503 -9.55 -6.99 -11.74
C GLU A 503 -8.52 -7.74 -10.88
N ALA A 504 -8.13 -8.95 -11.29
CA ALA A 504 -7.10 -9.74 -10.61
C ALA A 504 -5.76 -9.01 -10.49
N THR A 505 -5.25 -8.47 -11.60
CA THR A 505 -3.95 -7.79 -11.59
C THR A 505 -4.01 -6.41 -10.93
N LEU A 506 -5.17 -5.74 -10.94
CA LEU A 506 -5.36 -4.49 -10.20
C LEU A 506 -5.37 -4.75 -8.69
N VAL A 507 -6.10 -5.76 -8.20
CA VAL A 507 -6.10 -6.17 -6.79
C VAL A 507 -4.67 -6.52 -6.34
N LYS A 508 -3.97 -7.32 -7.15
CA LYS A 508 -2.57 -7.68 -6.87
C LYS A 508 -1.67 -6.44 -6.73
N THR A 509 -1.76 -5.50 -7.68
CA THR A 509 -0.95 -4.27 -7.64
C THR A 509 -1.31 -3.39 -6.44
N MET A 510 -2.61 -3.27 -6.11
CA MET A 510 -3.05 -2.53 -4.92
C MET A 510 -2.49 -3.15 -3.63
N GLU A 511 -2.51 -4.48 -3.51
CA GLU A 511 -1.94 -5.21 -2.38
C GLU A 511 -0.43 -5.00 -2.27
N GLU A 512 0.31 -5.15 -3.38
CA GLU A 512 1.76 -4.95 -3.44
C GLU A 512 2.19 -3.53 -3.05
N LEU A 513 1.38 -2.54 -3.40
CA LEU A 513 1.60 -1.13 -3.04
C LEU A 513 1.05 -0.75 -1.65
N GLY A 514 0.35 -1.65 -0.95
CA GLY A 514 -0.28 -1.36 0.33
C GLY A 514 -1.52 -0.47 0.26
N ILE A 515 -2.13 -0.32 -0.93
CA ILE A 515 -3.28 0.54 -1.21
C ILE A 515 -4.58 -0.24 -0.99
N GLY A 516 -5.33 0.13 0.05
CA GLY A 516 -6.53 -0.58 0.46
C GLY A 516 -6.24 -1.80 1.34
N ARG A 517 -7.29 -2.51 1.73
CA ARG A 517 -7.24 -3.68 2.62
C ARG A 517 -8.28 -4.72 2.16
N PRO A 518 -8.26 -5.95 2.69
CA PRO A 518 -9.22 -7.01 2.35
C PRO A 518 -10.68 -6.57 2.29
N SER A 519 -11.08 -5.67 3.17
CA SER A 519 -12.44 -5.10 3.21
C SER A 519 -12.76 -4.12 2.08
N THR A 520 -11.76 -3.57 1.38
CA THR A 520 -11.95 -2.45 0.43
C THR A 520 -11.69 -2.78 -1.03
N TYR A 521 -10.94 -3.83 -1.37
CA TYR A 521 -10.57 -4.12 -2.77
C TYR A 521 -11.79 -4.24 -3.69
N ALA A 522 -12.71 -5.16 -3.37
CA ALA A 522 -13.90 -5.38 -4.19
C ALA A 522 -14.80 -4.14 -4.28
N ALA A 523 -15.01 -3.46 -3.16
CA ALA A 523 -15.83 -2.24 -3.11
C ALA A 523 -15.22 -1.09 -3.91
N THR A 524 -13.89 -0.96 -3.91
CA THR A 524 -13.17 0.05 -4.68
C THR A 524 -13.33 -0.19 -6.18
N ILE A 525 -13.11 -1.44 -6.64
CA ILE A 525 -13.25 -1.80 -8.06
C ILE A 525 -14.68 -1.60 -8.53
N GLN A 526 -15.65 -2.04 -7.73
CA GLN A 526 -17.07 -1.80 -8.02
C GLN A 526 -17.38 -0.30 -8.15
N THR A 527 -16.88 0.51 -7.21
CA THR A 527 -17.13 1.96 -7.19
C THR A 527 -16.56 2.66 -8.41
N ILE A 528 -15.33 2.36 -8.83
CA ILE A 528 -14.74 3.01 -10.02
C ILE A 528 -15.45 2.60 -11.30
N GLY A 529 -16.03 1.40 -11.35
CA GLY A 529 -16.93 0.95 -12.42
C GLY A 529 -18.26 1.70 -12.42
N ASP A 530 -18.97 1.72 -11.27
CA ASP A 530 -20.28 2.37 -11.11
C ASP A 530 -20.23 3.87 -11.36
N ARG A 531 -19.11 4.53 -11.04
CA ARG A 531 -18.87 5.95 -11.32
C ARG A 531 -18.49 6.23 -12.77
N GLY A 532 -18.30 5.18 -13.57
CA GLY A 532 -17.93 5.29 -14.98
C GLY A 532 -16.48 5.76 -15.19
N TYR A 533 -15.60 5.57 -14.21
CA TYR A 533 -14.17 5.85 -14.37
C TYR A 533 -13.51 4.76 -15.19
N VAL A 534 -13.92 3.51 -15.03
CA VAL A 534 -13.46 2.39 -15.82
C VAL A 534 -14.62 1.65 -16.47
N THR A 535 -14.34 1.01 -17.60
CA THR A 535 -15.25 0.09 -18.28
C THR A 535 -14.54 -1.23 -18.54
N HIS A 536 -15.30 -2.31 -18.68
CA HIS A 536 -14.74 -3.61 -19.04
C HIS A 536 -14.71 -3.80 -20.55
N ARG A 537 -13.57 -4.27 -21.09
CA ARG A 537 -13.46 -4.86 -22.43
C ARG A 537 -12.96 -6.29 -22.28
N GLY A 538 -13.88 -7.27 -22.35
CA GLY A 538 -13.59 -8.63 -21.90
C GLY A 538 -13.20 -8.61 -20.44
N GLN A 539 -12.06 -9.18 -20.10
CA GLN A 539 -11.52 -9.18 -18.73
C GLN A 539 -10.74 -7.92 -18.34
N TYR A 540 -10.48 -7.00 -19.29
CA TYR A 540 -9.61 -5.85 -19.07
C TYR A 540 -10.38 -4.62 -18.61
N LEU A 541 -9.77 -3.90 -17.65
CA LEU A 541 -10.22 -2.59 -17.20
C LEU A 541 -9.65 -1.50 -18.12
N VAL A 542 -10.53 -0.73 -18.71
CA VAL A 542 -10.18 0.37 -19.62
C VAL A 542 -10.64 1.68 -19.01
N PRO A 543 -9.73 2.65 -18.76
CA PRO A 543 -10.12 3.93 -18.22
C PRO A 543 -10.94 4.70 -19.25
N THR A 544 -11.96 5.38 -18.79
CA THR A 544 -12.74 6.29 -19.62
C THR A 544 -12.04 7.64 -19.69
N TRP A 545 -12.41 8.44 -20.66
CA TRP A 545 -11.99 9.83 -20.73
C TRP A 545 -12.25 10.63 -19.42
N LEU A 546 -13.31 10.26 -18.71
CA LEU A 546 -13.64 10.83 -17.40
C LEU A 546 -12.57 10.53 -16.34
N ALA A 547 -12.03 9.30 -16.33
CA ALA A 547 -10.94 8.91 -15.44
C ALA A 547 -9.68 9.76 -15.70
N PHE A 548 -9.32 9.98 -16.95
CA PHE A 548 -8.19 10.85 -17.32
C PHE A 548 -8.38 12.27 -16.79
N SER A 549 -9.59 12.82 -16.93
CA SER A 549 -9.89 14.19 -16.50
C SER A 549 -9.83 14.32 -14.97
N VAL A 550 -10.39 13.35 -14.24
CA VAL A 550 -10.37 13.33 -12.78
C VAL A 550 -8.94 13.14 -12.27
N THR A 551 -8.23 12.14 -12.79
CA THR A 551 -6.86 11.85 -12.37
C THR A 551 -5.94 13.04 -12.61
N ARG A 552 -6.00 13.65 -13.80
CA ARG A 552 -5.19 14.83 -14.12
C ARG A 552 -5.48 16.01 -13.19
N LEU A 553 -6.75 16.30 -12.93
CA LEU A 553 -7.13 17.36 -12.00
C LEU A 553 -6.53 17.14 -10.61
N LEU A 554 -6.58 15.89 -10.11
CA LEU A 554 -6.07 15.55 -8.79
C LEU A 554 -4.53 15.57 -8.76
N GLU A 555 -3.85 15.03 -9.77
CA GLU A 555 -2.39 15.02 -9.86
C GLU A 555 -1.80 16.44 -9.95
N GLU A 556 -2.43 17.36 -10.73
CA GLU A 556 -1.93 18.72 -10.90
C GLU A 556 -2.19 19.62 -9.69
N ASN A 557 -3.24 19.37 -8.89
CA ASN A 557 -3.67 20.29 -7.84
C ASN A 557 -3.65 19.70 -6.43
N LEU A 558 -3.73 18.39 -6.29
CA LEU A 558 -3.83 17.65 -5.03
C LEU A 558 -2.97 16.39 -5.06
N ALA A 559 -1.73 16.50 -5.57
CA ALA A 559 -0.84 15.38 -5.86
C ALA A 559 -0.68 14.44 -4.66
N ASN A 560 -0.49 14.97 -3.46
CA ASN A 560 -0.34 14.18 -2.23
C ASN A 560 -1.55 13.29 -1.93
N LEU A 561 -2.77 13.74 -2.27
CA LEU A 561 -4.00 12.99 -1.99
C LEU A 561 -4.23 11.81 -2.94
N VAL A 562 -3.43 11.68 -3.99
CA VAL A 562 -3.45 10.56 -4.93
C VAL A 562 -2.10 9.86 -5.03
N ASP A 563 -1.19 10.20 -4.15
CA ASP A 563 0.12 9.57 -4.03
C ASP A 563 -0.01 8.14 -3.47
N TYR A 564 0.79 7.22 -4.02
CA TYR A 564 0.73 5.80 -3.64
C TYR A 564 1.28 5.58 -2.24
N ASP A 565 2.46 6.14 -1.94
CA ASP A 565 3.14 5.96 -0.66
C ASP A 565 2.37 6.65 0.46
N PHE A 566 1.82 7.84 0.22
CA PHE A 566 0.95 8.53 1.16
C PHE A 566 -0.30 7.71 1.50
N THR A 567 -0.95 7.11 0.49
CA THR A 567 -2.14 6.28 0.71
C THR A 567 -1.80 5.01 1.48
N ALA A 568 -0.68 4.36 1.13
CA ALA A 568 -0.19 3.18 1.84
C ALA A 568 0.18 3.48 3.30
N SER A 569 0.84 4.61 3.54
CA SER A 569 1.19 5.06 4.90
C SER A 569 -0.06 5.29 5.76
N MET A 570 -1.10 5.92 5.22
CA MET A 570 -2.38 6.09 5.94
C MET A 570 -3.07 4.76 6.27
N GLU A 571 -3.00 3.77 5.38
CA GLU A 571 -3.50 2.42 5.69
C GLU A 571 -2.67 1.76 6.80
N GLY A 572 -1.36 1.95 6.78
CA GLY A 572 -0.46 1.50 7.85
C GLY A 572 -0.74 2.18 9.20
N ASP A 573 -1.07 3.47 9.19
CA ASP A 573 -1.45 4.20 10.41
C ASP A 573 -2.74 3.64 11.02
N LEU A 574 -3.74 3.34 10.18
CA LEU A 574 -4.97 2.69 10.62
C LEU A 574 -4.73 1.27 11.18
N ASP A 575 -3.74 0.56 10.65
CA ASP A 575 -3.35 -0.76 11.18
C ASP A 575 -2.65 -0.64 12.53
N ARG A 576 -1.81 0.38 12.74
CA ARG A 576 -1.17 0.67 14.03
C ARG A 576 -2.19 1.07 15.09
N ILE A 577 -3.18 1.88 14.76
CA ILE A 577 -4.30 2.19 15.66
C ILE A 577 -5.04 0.90 16.04
N ALA A 578 -5.34 0.04 15.07
CA ALA A 578 -6.02 -1.24 15.31
C ALA A 578 -5.21 -2.19 16.19
N ALA A 579 -3.88 -2.13 16.12
CA ALA A 579 -2.98 -2.90 16.98
C ALA A 579 -2.84 -2.30 18.40
N GLY A 580 -3.52 -1.18 18.69
CA GLY A 580 -3.39 -0.49 19.96
C GLY A 580 -2.04 0.22 20.16
N GLU A 581 -1.34 0.49 19.06
CA GLU A 581 -0.08 1.25 19.05
C GLU A 581 -0.36 2.76 19.25
N GLU A 582 -1.21 3.11 20.22
CA GLU A 582 -1.30 4.47 20.70
C GLU A 582 -0.07 4.78 21.53
N GLY A 583 0.61 5.89 21.16
CA GLY A 583 1.71 6.39 21.95
C GLY A 583 1.25 6.94 23.28
N VAL A 584 1.13 6.11 24.30
CA VAL A 584 0.89 6.55 25.69
C VAL A 584 2.23 6.61 26.43
N ASP A 585 2.54 7.76 27.02
CA ASP A 585 3.71 7.90 27.90
C ASP A 585 3.50 7.04 29.16
N PRO A 586 4.28 5.99 29.37
CA PRO A 586 4.10 5.09 30.53
C PRO A 586 4.33 5.79 31.89
N ALA A 587 5.00 6.94 31.91
CA ALA A 587 5.29 7.70 33.14
C ALA A 587 4.14 8.64 33.53
N THR A 588 3.40 9.17 32.56
CA THR A 588 2.34 10.17 32.78
C THR A 588 0.95 9.65 32.49
N GLY A 589 0.82 8.56 31.73
CA GLY A 589 -0.46 8.06 31.22
C GLY A 589 -1.09 8.98 30.17
N HIS A 590 -0.36 9.99 29.66
CA HIS A 590 -0.87 10.89 28.64
C HIS A 590 -0.59 10.36 27.24
N THR A 591 -1.54 10.50 26.34
CA THR A 591 -1.37 10.16 24.93
C THR A 591 -0.35 11.11 24.29
N ILE A 592 0.61 10.54 23.56
CA ILE A 592 1.61 11.27 22.78
C ILE A 592 1.19 11.23 21.31
N ILE A 593 1.13 12.39 20.67
CA ILE A 593 0.77 12.52 19.26
C ILE A 593 1.83 13.31 18.51
N VAL A 594 1.99 13.01 17.23
CA VAL A 594 2.82 13.76 16.30
C VAL A 594 1.93 14.66 15.47
N LYS A 595 2.33 15.92 15.29
CA LYS A 595 1.59 16.92 14.49
C LYS A 595 2.52 17.60 13.51
N ASP A 596 1.98 17.97 12.35
CA ASP A 596 2.65 18.89 11.46
C ASP A 596 2.29 20.34 11.87
N GLY A 597 3.29 21.14 12.19
CA GLY A 597 3.13 22.48 12.68
C GLY A 597 3.73 23.54 11.77
N ARG A 598 3.37 24.81 11.97
CA ARG A 598 3.90 25.96 11.22
C ARG A 598 5.43 26.03 11.14
N TYR A 599 6.13 25.40 12.06
CA TYR A 599 7.59 25.40 12.16
C TYR A 599 8.21 24.01 11.87
N GLY A 600 7.43 23.08 11.33
CA GLY A 600 7.77 21.68 11.05
C GLY A 600 7.10 20.71 12.00
N PRO A 601 7.27 19.41 11.77
CA PRO A 601 6.64 18.36 12.56
C PRO A 601 7.16 18.35 14.01
N TYR A 602 6.26 18.04 14.95
CA TYR A 602 6.56 18.00 16.37
C TYR A 602 5.71 16.97 17.12
N VAL A 603 6.25 16.44 18.22
CA VAL A 603 5.53 15.60 19.16
C VAL A 603 4.94 16.46 20.28
N THR A 604 3.77 16.06 20.78
CA THR A 604 3.13 16.75 21.92
C THR A 604 2.28 15.80 22.74
N GLU A 605 2.18 16.07 24.05
CA GLU A 605 1.22 15.40 24.93
C GLU A 605 -0.19 15.92 24.70
N VAL A 606 -1.17 15.03 24.82
CA VAL A 606 -2.59 15.37 24.97
C VAL A 606 -2.92 15.33 26.47
N LEU A 607 -3.16 16.49 27.06
CA LEU A 607 -3.57 16.57 28.46
C LEU A 607 -5.06 16.26 28.59
N PRO A 608 -5.48 15.45 29.58
CA PRO A 608 -6.90 15.19 29.82
C PRO A 608 -7.61 16.52 30.13
N GLU A 609 -8.80 16.73 29.56
CA GLU A 609 -9.66 17.86 29.90
C GLU A 609 -9.99 17.84 31.40
N ALA A 610 -9.77 18.95 32.07
CA ALA A 610 -10.18 19.10 33.45
C ALA A 610 -11.71 18.92 33.53
N ALA A 611 -12.16 17.87 34.20
CA ALA A 611 -13.56 17.57 34.41
C ALA A 611 -14.29 18.82 34.96
N GLU A 612 -15.20 19.37 34.17
CA GLU A 612 -16.14 20.39 34.63
C GLU A 612 -17.20 19.74 35.54
N GLY A 613 -16.87 19.61 36.78
CA GLY A 613 -17.82 19.16 37.82
C GLY A 613 -17.51 19.82 39.16
N GLY A 614 -18.24 20.86 39.48
CA GLY A 614 -18.16 21.48 40.82
C GLY A 614 -18.71 22.89 40.93
N GLU A 615 -19.95 22.96 41.39
CA GLU A 615 -20.66 24.06 42.08
C GLU A 615 -20.27 25.53 41.84
N GLU A 616 -21.26 26.30 41.39
CA GLU A 616 -21.27 27.77 41.36
C GLU A 616 -20.99 28.35 42.77
N GLY A 617 -19.93 29.10 42.90
CA GLY A 617 -19.76 29.97 44.02
C GLY A 617 -18.38 30.16 44.65
N ALA A 618 -17.29 30.25 43.86
CA ALA A 618 -16.02 30.75 44.40
C ALA A 618 -15.20 31.48 43.36
N LYS A 619 -14.70 32.69 43.73
CA LYS A 619 -13.85 33.55 42.91
C LYS A 619 -12.64 32.78 42.35
N LYS A 620 -12.60 32.62 41.01
CA LYS A 620 -11.53 31.95 40.26
C LYS A 620 -10.23 32.76 40.33
N THR A 621 -9.28 32.30 41.11
CA THR A 621 -7.85 32.59 40.86
C THR A 621 -7.45 31.70 39.69
N LYS A 622 -7.06 32.29 38.59
CA LYS A 622 -6.55 31.58 37.40
C LYS A 622 -5.24 30.87 37.78
N LYS A 623 -5.32 29.60 38.18
CA LYS A 623 -4.18 28.68 38.10
C LYS A 623 -3.87 28.48 36.59
N ALA A 624 -2.65 28.79 36.17
CA ALA A 624 -2.21 28.54 34.80
C ALA A 624 -2.42 27.05 34.48
N ALA A 625 -3.21 26.76 33.48
CA ALA A 625 -3.36 25.38 32.97
C ALA A 625 -1.98 24.84 32.61
N ALA A 626 -1.71 23.61 32.99
CA ALA A 626 -0.48 22.91 32.63
C ALA A 626 -0.33 22.93 31.10
N LYS A 627 0.84 23.32 30.61
CA LYS A 627 1.11 23.29 29.17
C LYS A 627 1.58 21.89 28.81
N PRO A 628 1.10 21.30 27.68
CA PRO A 628 1.59 20.04 27.22
C PRO A 628 3.08 20.11 26.88
N ARG A 629 3.82 19.06 27.15
CA ARG A 629 5.20 18.92 26.66
C ARG A 629 5.16 18.84 25.15
N THR A 630 6.06 19.56 24.48
CA THR A 630 6.18 19.56 23.02
C THR A 630 7.63 19.59 22.61
N ALA A 631 7.99 18.85 21.57
CA ALA A 631 9.33 18.86 20.99
C ALA A 631 9.26 18.71 19.46
N SER A 632 10.08 19.47 18.74
CA SER A 632 10.18 19.31 17.28
C SER A 632 10.91 18.02 16.91
N LEU A 633 10.47 17.36 15.86
CA LEU A 633 11.21 16.22 15.27
C LEU A 633 12.58 16.70 14.81
N PHE A 634 13.58 15.84 14.89
CA PHE A 634 14.87 16.09 14.29
C PHE A 634 14.76 16.03 12.77
N LYS A 635 15.69 16.66 12.05
CA LYS A 635 15.69 16.69 10.59
C LYS A 635 15.87 15.32 9.94
N THR A 636 16.42 14.37 10.69
CA THR A 636 16.62 12.96 10.31
C THR A 636 15.38 12.10 10.56
N MET A 637 14.36 12.60 11.27
CA MET A 637 13.13 11.90 11.63
C MET A 637 11.98 12.32 10.71
N ASP A 638 11.15 11.36 10.37
CA ASP A 638 9.94 11.58 9.57
C ASP A 638 8.69 11.24 10.40
N ILE A 639 7.59 11.96 10.19
CA ILE A 639 6.30 11.71 10.85
C ILE A 639 5.83 10.26 10.65
N ALA A 640 6.10 9.70 9.47
CA ALA A 640 5.66 8.36 9.12
C ALA A 640 6.47 7.24 9.78
N THR A 641 7.65 7.54 10.33
CA THR A 641 8.57 6.52 10.88
C THR A 641 8.95 6.73 12.33
N VAL A 642 8.59 7.90 12.93
CA VAL A 642 8.90 8.19 14.34
C VAL A 642 8.15 7.23 15.26
N THR A 643 8.88 6.59 16.17
CA THR A 643 8.32 5.64 17.14
C THR A 643 7.90 6.36 18.44
N LEU A 644 7.14 5.67 19.31
CA LEU A 644 6.84 6.19 20.66
C LEU A 644 8.12 6.43 21.46
N GLU A 645 9.11 5.56 21.32
CA GLU A 645 10.41 5.69 22.01
C GLU A 645 11.14 6.94 21.56
N ASP A 646 11.17 7.23 20.27
CA ASP A 646 11.72 8.48 19.70
C ASP A 646 10.95 9.70 20.23
N ALA A 647 9.62 9.62 20.24
CA ALA A 647 8.77 10.71 20.73
C ALA A 647 9.01 11.01 22.22
N LEU A 648 9.12 9.99 23.08
CA LEU A 648 9.43 10.13 24.48
C LEU A 648 10.85 10.68 24.72
N ALA A 649 11.82 10.22 23.91
CA ALA A 649 13.17 10.74 23.93
C ALA A 649 13.22 12.24 23.55
N LEU A 650 12.47 12.66 22.53
CA LEU A 650 12.32 14.08 22.18
C LEU A 650 11.65 14.90 23.27
N LEU A 651 10.57 14.37 23.89
CA LEU A 651 9.86 15.03 24.99
C LEU A 651 10.67 15.09 26.30
N SER A 652 11.75 14.33 26.41
CA SER A 652 12.70 14.42 27.52
C SER A 652 13.60 15.64 27.44
N LEU A 653 13.64 16.35 26.31
CA LEU A 653 14.44 17.56 26.13
C LEU A 653 13.78 18.78 26.80
N PRO A 654 14.52 19.63 27.51
CA PRO A 654 15.97 19.60 27.72
C PRO A 654 16.41 18.45 28.64
N ARG A 655 17.29 17.58 28.15
CA ARG A 655 17.81 16.44 28.89
C ARG A 655 18.96 16.86 29.83
N GLU A 656 18.91 16.47 31.08
CA GLU A 656 20.03 16.59 31.99
C GLU A 656 21.11 15.56 31.63
N VAL A 657 22.30 16.04 31.29
CA VAL A 657 23.44 15.20 30.93
C VAL A 657 24.21 14.77 32.19
N GLY A 658 24.25 15.63 33.17
CA GLY A 658 24.89 15.42 34.49
C GLY A 658 25.37 16.71 35.08
N THR A 659 25.99 16.61 36.25
CA THR A 659 26.57 17.75 37.01
C THR A 659 28.07 17.81 36.79
N ASP A 660 28.59 18.96 36.39
CA ASP A 660 30.04 19.18 36.28
C ASP A 660 30.71 19.12 37.67
N PRO A 661 31.60 18.15 37.91
CA PRO A 661 32.23 17.98 39.20
C PRO A 661 33.15 19.16 39.62
N ALA A 662 33.60 20.00 38.69
CA ALA A 662 34.47 21.13 38.98
C ALA A 662 33.69 22.40 39.38
N SER A 663 32.51 22.61 38.83
CA SER A 663 31.68 23.81 39.06
C SER A 663 30.42 23.55 39.87
N GLY A 664 29.94 22.32 40.01
CA GLY A 664 28.67 21.96 40.62
C GLY A 664 27.46 22.37 39.80
N GLU A 665 27.67 22.86 38.56
CA GLU A 665 26.56 23.28 37.67
C GLU A 665 26.03 22.10 36.84
N VAL A 666 24.71 22.03 36.65
CA VAL A 666 24.05 21.03 35.81
C VAL A 666 24.28 21.36 34.34
N ILE A 667 24.67 20.37 33.54
CA ILE A 667 24.81 20.44 32.10
C ILE A 667 23.54 19.85 31.47
N THR A 668 22.87 20.60 30.59
CA THR A 668 21.70 20.15 29.89
C THR A 668 21.89 20.19 28.38
N ALA A 669 21.37 19.19 27.68
CA ALA A 669 21.30 19.13 26.22
C ALA A 669 19.97 19.71 25.74
N GLN A 670 20.01 20.68 24.82
CA GLN A 670 18.85 21.43 24.38
C GLN A 670 18.83 21.64 22.88
N ASN A 671 17.66 21.56 22.25
CA ASN A 671 17.48 21.95 20.86
C ASN A 671 17.01 23.41 20.79
N GLY A 672 17.77 24.25 20.14
CA GLY A 672 17.51 25.68 20.07
C GLY A 672 17.31 26.17 18.66
N ARG A 673 16.89 27.46 18.52
CA ARG A 673 16.67 28.13 17.24
C ARG A 673 17.86 28.07 16.28
N TYR A 674 19.08 27.88 16.82
CA TYR A 674 20.32 27.86 16.03
C TYR A 674 20.96 26.47 15.96
N GLY A 675 20.23 25.44 16.37
CA GLY A 675 20.66 24.04 16.37
C GLY A 675 20.88 23.46 17.77
N PRO A 676 21.36 22.22 17.86
CA PRO A 676 21.58 21.51 19.10
C PRO A 676 22.74 22.10 19.91
N TYR A 677 22.59 22.20 21.23
CA TYR A 677 23.62 22.77 22.11
C TYR A 677 23.56 22.21 23.53
N LEU A 678 24.71 22.25 24.21
CA LEU A 678 24.81 22.05 25.63
C LEU A 678 24.74 23.40 26.37
N LYS A 679 24.08 23.42 27.53
CA LYS A 679 24.00 24.56 28.41
C LYS A 679 24.49 24.20 29.79
N LYS A 680 25.42 25.01 30.33
CA LYS A 680 25.93 24.98 31.71
C LYS A 680 25.86 26.40 32.25
N GLY A 681 24.91 26.67 33.16
CA GLY A 681 24.66 28.02 33.64
C GLY A 681 24.41 29.03 32.48
N THR A 682 25.35 29.96 32.30
CA THR A 682 25.31 30.94 31.17
C THR A 682 26.19 30.54 29.99
N ASP A 683 26.97 29.46 30.08
CA ASP A 683 27.82 28.98 29.01
C ASP A 683 27.06 27.98 28.12
N SER A 684 27.07 28.20 26.81
CA SER A 684 26.44 27.33 25.82
C SER A 684 27.49 26.87 24.80
N ARG A 685 27.46 25.57 24.43
CA ARG A 685 28.32 24.94 23.45
C ARG A 685 27.50 24.21 22.40
N THR A 686 27.76 24.48 21.12
CA THR A 686 27.05 23.84 20.00
C THR A 686 27.48 22.39 19.88
N LEU A 687 26.52 21.50 19.62
CA LEU A 687 26.73 20.09 19.26
C LEU A 687 26.83 19.94 17.74
N ALA A 688 27.47 18.90 17.28
CA ALA A 688 27.70 18.65 15.85
C ALA A 688 26.45 18.13 15.12
N SER A 689 25.60 17.32 15.80
CA SER A 689 24.37 16.77 15.25
C SER A 689 23.23 16.78 16.26
N GLU A 690 21.99 16.68 15.78
CA GLU A 690 20.78 16.59 16.63
C GLU A 690 20.76 15.29 17.45
N ASP A 691 21.27 14.19 16.91
CA ASP A 691 21.33 12.89 17.60
C ASP A 691 22.15 12.94 18.89
N GLN A 692 23.17 13.80 18.94
CA GLN A 692 23.99 14.01 20.15
C GLN A 692 23.17 14.57 21.31
N LEU A 693 22.01 15.21 21.09
CA LEU A 693 21.14 15.65 22.15
C LEU A 693 20.67 14.48 23.04
N LEU A 694 20.44 13.32 22.43
CA LEU A 694 19.95 12.13 23.10
C LEU A 694 21.08 11.23 23.62
N THR A 695 22.25 11.23 22.95
CA THR A 695 23.30 10.24 23.19
C THR A 695 24.49 10.76 23.99
N ILE A 696 24.75 12.09 24.01
CA ILE A 696 25.95 12.64 24.65
C ILE A 696 26.06 12.29 26.12
N THR A 697 27.23 11.82 26.52
CA THR A 697 27.58 11.47 27.90
C THR A 697 28.15 12.69 28.65
N LEU A 698 28.23 12.57 29.99
CA LEU A 698 28.81 13.64 30.81
C LEU A 698 30.29 13.86 30.48
N ASP A 699 31.07 12.80 30.28
CA ASP A 699 32.49 12.90 29.96
C ASP A 699 32.74 13.62 28.62
N GLU A 700 31.94 13.30 27.60
CA GLU A 700 31.98 13.98 26.30
C GLU A 700 31.59 15.46 26.41
N ALA A 701 30.57 15.76 27.20
CA ALA A 701 30.13 17.11 27.46
C ALA A 701 31.21 17.93 28.19
N LEU A 702 31.90 17.35 29.17
CA LEU A 702 33.01 17.97 29.86
C LEU A 702 34.20 18.19 28.94
N ALA A 703 34.48 17.25 28.03
CA ALA A 703 35.53 17.42 27.00
C ALA A 703 35.21 18.59 26.06
N ILE A 704 33.92 18.80 25.70
CA ILE A 704 33.50 19.95 24.89
C ILE A 704 33.69 21.27 25.68
N TYR A 705 33.39 21.29 26.99
CA TYR A 705 33.58 22.47 27.83
C TYR A 705 35.05 22.77 28.13
N ALA A 706 35.93 21.77 28.12
CA ALA A 706 37.36 21.93 28.26
C ALA A 706 38.03 22.65 27.07
N GLN A 707 37.39 22.65 25.90
CA GLN A 707 37.89 23.38 24.71
C GLN A 707 37.65 24.90 24.85
N PRO A 708 38.55 25.74 24.39
CA PRO A 708 38.36 27.19 24.42
C PRO A 708 37.15 27.59 23.60
N LYS A 709 36.34 28.52 24.16
CA LYS A 709 35.13 29.03 23.50
C LYS A 709 35.49 29.79 22.25
N THR A 710 35.20 29.25 21.10
CA THR A 710 35.38 29.96 19.83
C THR A 710 34.31 31.06 19.73
N ARG A 711 34.71 32.33 19.96
CA ARG A 711 33.82 33.47 19.74
C ARG A 711 33.70 33.74 18.23
N GLY A 712 32.56 33.44 17.69
CA GLY A 712 31.97 34.06 16.53
C GLY A 712 32.69 34.15 15.21
N ARG A 713 32.07 33.66 14.19
CA ARG A 713 32.22 33.46 12.78
C ARG A 713 32.72 32.05 12.47
N GLY A 714 31.79 31.27 11.96
CA GLY A 714 31.99 29.88 11.65
C GLY A 714 33.33 29.65 10.93
N THR A 715 34.12 28.76 11.45
CA THR A 715 35.18 28.10 10.69
C THR A 715 34.56 27.62 9.40
N ALA A 716 35.07 28.09 8.28
CA ALA A 716 34.63 27.67 6.97
C ALA A 716 34.64 26.13 6.94
N ARG A 717 33.48 25.50 6.75
CA ARG A 717 33.42 24.07 6.48
C ARG A 717 34.35 23.75 5.33
N PRO A 718 35.08 22.62 5.35
CA PRO A 718 35.86 22.22 4.21
C PRO A 718 34.96 22.22 2.96
N PRO A 719 35.51 22.60 1.79
CA PRO A 719 34.73 22.59 0.57
C PRO A 719 34.21 21.19 0.29
N LEU A 720 32.98 21.08 -0.20
CA LEU A 720 32.33 19.82 -0.59
C LEU A 720 33.11 19.17 -1.75
N ARG A 721 33.71 20.02 -2.62
CA ARG A 721 34.56 19.60 -3.74
C ARG A 721 35.51 20.71 -4.12
N GLU A 722 36.70 20.34 -4.60
CA GLU A 722 37.68 21.28 -5.12
C GLU A 722 37.99 20.97 -6.58
N PHE A 723 38.06 22.01 -7.39
CA PHE A 723 38.48 21.96 -8.79
C PHE A 723 39.78 22.69 -9.01
N GLY A 724 40.32 22.67 -10.22
CA GLY A 724 41.50 23.43 -10.60
C GLY A 724 41.26 24.96 -10.60
N GLU A 725 42.21 25.69 -11.17
CA GLU A 725 42.08 27.13 -11.33
C GLU A 725 41.14 27.47 -12.49
N ASP A 726 40.26 28.42 -12.26
CA ASP A 726 39.34 28.94 -13.29
C ASP A 726 40.14 29.61 -14.43
N PRO A 727 39.96 29.19 -15.68
CA PRO A 727 40.72 29.74 -16.82
C PRO A 727 40.61 31.27 -17.01
N ILE A 728 39.53 31.87 -16.45
CA ILE A 728 39.26 33.31 -16.60
C ILE A 728 39.80 34.11 -15.41
N SER A 729 39.59 33.63 -14.18
CA SER A 729 40.01 34.38 -12.98
C SER A 729 41.37 33.96 -12.43
N GLY A 730 41.94 32.83 -12.87
CA GLY A 730 43.17 32.26 -12.35
C GLY A 730 43.11 31.84 -10.88
N LYS A 731 41.91 31.67 -10.32
CA LYS A 731 41.67 31.35 -8.92
C LYS A 731 41.11 29.96 -8.74
N LYS A 732 41.49 29.30 -7.63
CA LYS A 732 41.01 27.96 -7.28
C LYS A 732 39.51 27.95 -7.09
N VAL A 733 38.83 27.06 -7.78
CA VAL A 733 37.36 26.89 -7.72
C VAL A 733 37.01 25.80 -6.73
N THR A 734 36.05 26.10 -5.86
CA THR A 734 35.55 25.18 -4.84
C THR A 734 34.03 25.17 -4.80
N VAL A 735 33.46 24.03 -4.46
CA VAL A 735 32.03 23.91 -4.13
C VAL A 735 31.88 23.94 -2.61
N LYS A 736 31.04 24.81 -2.12
CA LYS A 736 30.78 24.99 -0.67
C LYS A 736 29.28 24.81 -0.37
N ASP A 737 29.00 24.34 0.82
CA ASP A 737 27.64 24.28 1.32
C ASP A 737 27.21 25.68 1.79
N GLY A 738 26.08 26.18 1.27
CA GLY A 738 25.55 27.50 1.58
C GLY A 738 24.11 27.46 2.06
N ARG A 739 23.65 28.57 2.67
CA ARG A 739 22.29 28.73 3.21
C ARG A 739 21.17 28.40 2.21
N PHE A 740 21.44 28.46 0.93
CA PHE A 740 20.50 28.25 -0.17
C PHE A 740 20.85 27.03 -1.03
N GLY A 741 21.67 26.14 -0.50
CA GLY A 741 22.20 24.93 -1.16
C GLY A 741 23.66 25.08 -1.60
N PRO A 742 24.23 24.01 -2.18
CA PRO A 742 25.61 23.99 -2.64
C PRO A 742 25.85 25.09 -3.70
N TYR A 743 27.02 25.72 -3.64
CA TYR A 743 27.40 26.75 -4.60
C TYR A 743 28.87 26.65 -5.00
N VAL A 744 29.16 26.96 -6.26
CA VAL A 744 30.50 27.07 -6.82
C VAL A 744 31.03 28.46 -6.55
N THR A 745 32.30 28.57 -6.15
CA THR A 745 32.97 29.84 -5.90
C THR A 745 34.45 29.82 -6.28
N ASP A 746 34.95 30.91 -6.84
CA ASP A 746 36.37 31.23 -7.05
C ASP A 746 36.93 32.21 -6.00
N GLY A 747 36.13 32.47 -4.93
CA GLY A 747 36.43 33.43 -3.89
C GLY A 747 35.89 34.84 -4.14
N GLU A 748 35.54 35.20 -5.38
CA GLU A 748 34.97 36.50 -5.77
C GLU A 748 33.55 36.35 -6.31
N THR A 749 33.30 35.35 -7.16
CA THR A 749 32.02 35.05 -7.77
C THR A 749 31.41 33.82 -7.12
N ASN A 750 30.15 33.87 -6.76
CA ASN A 750 29.39 32.75 -6.19
C ASN A 750 28.17 32.43 -7.06
N VAL A 751 27.97 31.17 -7.39
CA VAL A 751 26.83 30.69 -8.17
C VAL A 751 26.29 29.40 -7.55
N THR A 752 24.98 29.37 -7.26
CA THR A 752 24.32 28.18 -6.73
C THR A 752 24.34 27.08 -7.79
N VAL A 753 24.66 25.85 -7.41
CA VAL A 753 24.53 24.68 -8.28
C VAL A 753 23.04 24.52 -8.68
N PRO A 754 22.73 24.35 -9.96
CA PRO A 754 21.35 24.17 -10.42
C PRO A 754 20.70 22.92 -9.74
N ARG A 755 19.42 22.98 -9.43
CA ARG A 755 18.68 21.88 -8.76
C ARG A 755 18.67 20.56 -9.54
N ALA A 756 18.92 20.62 -10.84
CA ALA A 756 18.99 19.45 -11.71
C ALA A 756 20.37 18.78 -11.73
N GLU A 757 21.37 19.34 -11.06
CA GLU A 757 22.76 18.87 -11.05
C GLU A 757 23.16 18.51 -9.61
N THR A 758 23.84 17.38 -9.40
CA THR A 758 24.37 16.98 -8.09
C THR A 758 25.82 17.47 -7.95
N VAL A 759 26.30 17.61 -6.71
CA VAL A 759 27.70 18.02 -6.45
C VAL A 759 28.66 16.93 -6.92
N GLU A 760 28.24 15.67 -6.87
CA GLU A 760 29.02 14.50 -7.28
C GLU A 760 29.22 14.45 -8.79
N ASP A 761 28.26 14.88 -9.58
CA ASP A 761 28.32 14.83 -11.05
C ASP A 761 28.89 16.12 -11.69
N LEU A 762 29.08 17.18 -10.89
CA LEU A 762 29.57 18.47 -11.39
C LEU A 762 31.01 18.36 -11.87
N THR A 763 31.29 18.54 -13.17
CA THR A 763 32.64 18.55 -13.72
C THR A 763 33.32 19.91 -13.53
N ALA A 764 34.66 19.96 -13.67
CA ALA A 764 35.43 21.19 -13.58
C ALA A 764 35.02 22.20 -14.64
N GLU A 765 34.84 21.75 -15.88
CA GLU A 765 34.40 22.55 -17.02
C GLU A 765 33.01 23.18 -16.72
N ARG A 766 32.11 22.40 -16.19
CA ARG A 766 30.79 22.88 -15.83
C ARG A 766 30.78 23.90 -14.71
N ALA A 767 31.64 23.72 -13.72
CA ALA A 767 31.85 24.69 -12.65
C ALA A 767 32.36 26.04 -13.18
N TYR A 768 33.32 26.00 -14.12
CA TYR A 768 33.87 27.20 -14.77
C TYR A 768 32.82 27.91 -15.65
N GLU A 769 31.99 27.16 -16.40
CA GLU A 769 30.88 27.72 -17.16
C GLU A 769 29.86 28.45 -16.27
N LEU A 770 29.46 27.85 -15.15
CA LEU A 770 28.56 28.47 -14.19
C LEU A 770 29.10 29.79 -13.64
N LEU A 771 30.41 29.85 -13.34
CA LEU A 771 31.07 31.09 -12.89
C LEU A 771 31.15 32.14 -14.01
N ALA A 772 31.45 31.71 -15.25
CA ALA A 772 31.52 32.60 -16.42
C ALA A 772 30.12 33.20 -16.72
N ASP A 773 29.09 32.42 -16.73
CA ASP A 773 27.69 32.85 -16.92
C ASP A 773 27.24 33.85 -15.85
N LYS A 774 27.66 33.62 -14.60
CA LYS A 774 27.34 34.52 -13.50
C LYS A 774 28.04 35.86 -13.64
N ARG A 775 29.28 35.87 -14.09
CA ARG A 775 30.03 37.11 -14.36
C ARG A 775 29.44 37.90 -15.54
N ALA A 776 29.04 37.19 -16.61
CA ALA A 776 28.38 37.79 -17.78
C ALA A 776 27.04 38.47 -17.42
N LYS A 777 26.28 37.98 -16.42
CA LYS A 777 25.03 38.55 -15.95
C LYS A 777 25.16 39.77 -15.05
N GLY A 778 26.38 40.12 -14.63
CA GLY A 778 26.66 41.26 -13.79
C GLY A 778 26.08 41.20 -12.36
N PRO A 779 26.42 42.13 -11.46
CA PRO A 779 25.91 42.17 -10.11
C PRO A 779 24.45 42.59 -10.07
N ALA A 780 23.64 41.78 -9.36
CA ALA A 780 22.21 42.06 -9.16
C ALA A 780 21.97 43.42 -8.48
N PRO A 781 20.98 44.22 -8.85
CA PRO A 781 20.71 45.52 -8.26
C PRO A 781 20.45 45.39 -6.75
N LYS A 782 21.20 46.19 -5.94
CA LYS A 782 21.05 46.20 -4.49
C LYS A 782 19.66 46.76 -4.13
N ARG A 783 18.80 45.90 -3.61
CA ARG A 783 17.54 46.31 -2.94
C ARG A 783 17.92 47.03 -1.64
N THR A 784 17.77 48.33 -1.63
CA THR A 784 17.91 49.15 -0.42
C THR A 784 16.80 48.80 0.59
N ARG A 785 17.22 48.28 1.71
CA ARG A 785 16.36 48.03 2.88
C ARG A 785 16.02 49.37 3.52
N LYS A 786 14.76 49.81 3.40
CA LYS A 786 14.25 50.93 4.22
C LYS A 786 14.20 50.46 5.67
N THR A 787 15.05 51.05 6.48
CA THR A 787 15.00 50.95 7.94
C THR A 787 13.75 51.68 8.45
N ALA A 788 12.83 50.96 9.05
CA ALA A 788 11.72 51.53 9.78
C ALA A 788 12.19 51.95 11.18
N ALA A 789 12.15 53.22 11.42
CA ALA A 789 12.44 53.84 12.71
C ALA A 789 11.33 53.51 13.72
N LYS A 790 11.76 53.11 14.91
CA LYS A 790 10.96 52.97 16.13
C LYS A 790 10.26 54.31 16.47
N LYS A 791 8.93 54.30 16.52
CA LYS A 791 8.18 55.36 17.21
C LYS A 791 7.50 54.80 18.45
N THR A 792 7.90 55.34 19.56
CA THR A 792 7.34 55.19 20.91
C THR A 792 5.90 55.69 21.00
N THR A 793 5.07 54.92 21.61
CA THR A 793 3.67 55.23 21.92
C THR A 793 3.57 56.13 23.12
N THR A 794 2.87 57.25 23.01
CA THR A 794 2.24 57.98 24.12
C THR A 794 0.72 58.00 23.91
N LYS A 795 0.00 57.56 24.94
CA LYS A 795 -1.45 57.59 25.06
C LYS A 795 -1.97 59.05 25.03
N LYS A 796 -3.07 59.30 24.30
CA LYS A 796 -4.09 60.25 24.74
C LYS A 796 -5.48 59.89 24.23
N THR A 797 -6.37 59.88 25.15
CA THR A 797 -7.80 59.67 25.15
C THR A 797 -8.61 60.78 24.48
N THR A 798 -9.88 60.42 24.16
CA THR A 798 -11.13 61.19 23.92
C THR A 798 -11.44 61.57 22.48
N ALA A 799 -12.60 61.33 21.95
CA ALA A 799 -13.99 61.42 22.16
C ALA A 799 -14.79 61.26 20.84
N LYS A 800 -15.96 60.66 20.99
CA LYS A 800 -17.16 60.62 20.14
C LYS A 800 -17.32 61.65 19.01
N LYS A 801 -17.79 61.16 17.84
CA LYS A 801 -19.02 61.62 17.16
C LYS A 801 -19.40 60.77 15.96
N ALA A 802 -20.59 60.24 15.96
CA ALA A 802 -21.39 59.81 14.83
C ALA A 802 -22.36 60.94 14.45
N PRO A 803 -23.28 60.76 13.48
CA PRO A 803 -23.30 60.17 12.13
C PRO A 803 -23.88 61.15 11.08
N ALA A 804 -23.88 60.82 9.81
CA ALA A 804 -24.81 61.42 8.83
C ALA A 804 -25.20 60.47 7.73
N LYS A 805 -26.51 60.31 7.59
CA LYS A 805 -27.29 59.65 6.56
C LYS A 805 -27.30 60.46 5.24
N LYS A 806 -27.49 59.78 4.12
CA LYS A 806 -28.45 60.11 3.02
C LYS A 806 -28.05 59.22 1.84
N ALA A 807 -28.88 58.66 1.03
CA ALA A 807 -30.30 58.50 0.80
C ALA A 807 -30.43 57.81 -0.57
N ALA A 808 -31.42 57.01 -0.67
CA ALA A 808 -31.91 56.19 -1.75
C ALA A 808 -32.13 56.92 -3.10
N THR A 809 -32.09 56.10 -4.19
CA THR A 809 -33.11 56.23 -5.25
C THR A 809 -33.45 54.88 -5.87
N LYS A 810 -34.74 54.59 -5.91
CA LYS A 810 -35.46 53.50 -6.58
C LYS A 810 -35.58 53.77 -8.09
N LYS A 811 -35.71 52.67 -8.87
CA LYS A 811 -36.69 52.43 -9.96
C LYS A 811 -36.53 50.96 -10.39
N ALA A 812 -37.48 50.13 -10.13
CA ALA A 812 -38.79 49.79 -10.78
C ALA A 812 -38.56 49.08 -12.12
N ALA A 813 -38.71 47.80 -12.12
CA ALA A 813 -39.77 46.92 -12.65
C ALA A 813 -40.06 46.97 -14.15
N THR A 814 -39.97 45.83 -14.80
CA THR A 814 -41.08 45.26 -15.58
C THR A 814 -40.88 43.76 -15.89
N LYS A 815 -41.94 43.03 -15.76
CA LYS A 815 -42.23 41.65 -16.16
C LYS A 815 -42.22 41.47 -17.68
N LYS A 816 -41.91 40.27 -18.18
CA LYS A 816 -42.79 39.33 -18.93
C LYS A 816 -41.96 38.13 -19.41
N ASP A 817 -42.41 36.95 -18.98
CA ASP A 817 -42.96 35.83 -19.68
C ASP A 817 -42.36 35.38 -21.05
N SER A 818 -41.71 34.26 -21.06
CA SER A 818 -42.09 33.04 -21.76
C SER A 818 -41.29 31.87 -21.19
#